data_5362b127cc0681c2e3fb9809c3645109
#
_entry.id   5362b127cc0681c2e3fb9809c3645109
#
_cell.length_a   1.000
_cell.length_b   1.000
_cell.length_c   1.000
_cell.angle_alpha   90.00
_cell.angle_beta   90.00
_cell.angle_gamma   90.00
#
_symmetry.space_group_name_H-M   'P 1'
#
loop_
_entity.id
_entity.type
_entity.pdbx_description
1 polymer ?
#
loop_
_entity_poly.entity_id
_entity_poly.type
_entity_poly.pdbx_seq_one_letter_code
_entity_poly.pdbx_strand_id
1 'polypeptide(L)'
;MNMGKKLLRFIAFLLLLSTLAGCSTEKLEGDESISESLSESLSESNANKESEKKTDTEDEKVTTPEAPRKTPIMGWASWNAYHPRISEEIILSQAEKLVEYGLDDLGYVYVNVDDGWQNGRGKDGYVVTHAKRFPSGMKALSTKIHSMGLKAGIYSDAGANTCAALYSGEGQNTKVGLYGYEKKDLERYLIDWDYDFIKVDWCGGNELKLSQKTAYTKIGNIVKDIEKKTGKDKIYNVCSWAFPGEWVVNVADSWRTGADITNTYESVIYQVNKIRDLAKYNGPGHINDLDMLQIGNGMSYEEDKTHFAMWCMMSTPLMLGMDLNCISEETLSIISNKELIAINQDVACIQAIPVKSYGGVEVWSKDLGKANSGKKAFAFLNDTDSEKTVTVIFSEVGLDGVEVVRDAWTHEDIAVDGKITVTIPSHGTLVYTAEGKNVDIQGSEGSSKPSTEPMISDYNVGPMTAKNLIKNGATLIDVRTAEEFAKGHINGAKNIYYVEIEQKIASIAPNKSTPIVLYCSMAKRSTQALQRLLDMGYTNVYNLGSMDNYYSKPTLTFSTETCKVVTVGQAVKVNFTASSYDSPKVYVSAGKNSTFTNAVPIEEFKIPASSCYYLTLKAYLVQDGVCYAQESIEFIYWSKDTVDVFAGDIRSKWKKATNGWGTLQIDKTIDKNTFSLSGNKFSKGIGAHAESDIIMDIPEGAKKFVAVVGMDDEVIAQMTANKVKEPNFYGMIFHVYIDGKHVDQSSLLGITKHYVFDIDIPEGAKQIRLYTDHVEYTGKNYDHADWAVAGFVNNPIKN
;
A
#
# COMPACT_ATOMS: atom_id res chain seq x y z
N MET A 1 -14.04 43.70 -18.76
CA MET A 1 -13.90 43.37 -20.19
C MET A 1 -13.19 42.01 -20.35
N ASN A 2 -13.61 40.97 -19.64
CA ASN A 2 -12.97 39.65 -19.71
C ASN A 2 -13.94 38.45 -19.62
N MET A 3 -15.24 38.66 -19.71
CA MET A 3 -16.25 37.59 -19.77
C MET A 3 -16.65 37.17 -21.20
N GLY A 4 -16.29 37.96 -22.22
CA GLY A 4 -16.66 37.65 -23.61
C GLY A 4 -15.76 36.65 -24.34
N LYS A 5 -14.54 36.42 -23.85
CA LYS A 5 -13.57 35.51 -24.50
C LYS A 5 -13.70 34.03 -24.10
N LYS A 6 -14.36 33.73 -22.97
CA LYS A 6 -14.64 32.35 -22.57
C LYS A 6 -15.90 31.77 -23.23
N LEU A 7 -16.87 32.61 -23.52
CA LEU A 7 -18.11 32.19 -24.22
C LEU A 7 -17.85 31.87 -25.71
N LEU A 8 -16.91 32.57 -26.36
CA LEU A 8 -16.57 32.33 -27.77
C LEU A 8 -15.77 31.02 -27.99
N ARG A 9 -15.04 30.54 -26.98
CA ARG A 9 -14.31 29.26 -27.07
C ARG A 9 -15.23 28.06 -26.85
N PHE A 10 -16.29 28.21 -26.08
CA PHE A 10 -17.27 27.13 -25.83
C PHE A 10 -18.20 26.92 -27.06
N ILE A 11 -18.51 27.97 -27.77
CA ILE A 11 -19.34 27.89 -29.02
C ILE A 11 -18.52 27.32 -30.19
N ALA A 12 -17.20 27.56 -30.25
CA ALA A 12 -16.33 26.98 -31.28
C ALA A 12 -16.13 25.47 -31.10
N PHE A 13 -16.17 24.94 -29.84
CA PHE A 13 -16.06 23.51 -29.58
C PHE A 13 -17.32 22.71 -29.88
N LEU A 14 -18.50 23.33 -29.72
CA LEU A 14 -19.81 22.73 -30.09
C LEU A 14 -20.06 22.70 -31.60
N LEU A 15 -19.41 23.56 -32.38
CA LEU A 15 -19.54 23.61 -33.85
C LEU A 15 -18.57 22.66 -34.60
N LEU A 16 -17.54 22.15 -33.93
CA LEU A 16 -16.62 21.14 -34.50
C LEU A 16 -17.12 19.70 -34.34
N LEU A 17 -18.10 19.44 -33.46
CA LEU A 17 -18.72 18.13 -33.27
C LEU A 17 -19.92 17.87 -34.19
N SER A 18 -20.37 18.87 -34.97
CA SER A 18 -21.51 18.74 -35.87
C SER A 18 -21.17 18.48 -37.35
N THR A 19 -19.88 18.32 -37.70
CA THR A 19 -19.46 18.16 -39.12
C THR A 19 -18.88 16.79 -39.46
N LEU A 20 -19.00 15.78 -38.57
CA LEU A 20 -18.51 14.41 -38.83
C LEU A 20 -19.60 13.31 -38.74
N ALA A 21 -20.87 13.67 -38.96
CA ALA A 21 -21.94 12.67 -39.09
C ALA A 21 -22.73 12.93 -40.38
N GLY A 22 -22.24 12.40 -41.47
CA GLY A 22 -22.89 12.42 -42.76
C GLY A 22 -22.49 11.22 -43.62
N CYS A 23 -23.33 10.22 -43.64
CA CYS A 23 -23.61 9.12 -44.59
C CYS A 23 -23.75 7.78 -43.80
N SER A 24 -24.85 7.10 -43.83
CA SER A 24 -25.88 6.78 -44.79
C SER A 24 -27.09 6.12 -44.11
N THR A 25 -28.22 6.38 -44.62
CA THR A 25 -29.55 5.86 -44.24
C THR A 25 -29.72 4.40 -44.68
N GLU A 26 -30.18 3.53 -43.76
CA GLU A 26 -31.13 2.47 -44.09
C GLU A 26 -32.13 2.29 -42.95
N LYS A 27 -33.41 2.33 -43.37
CA LYS A 27 -34.60 2.17 -42.53
C LYS A 27 -34.74 0.74 -42.06
N LEU A 28 -35.06 0.54 -40.77
CA LEU A 28 -36.01 -0.53 -40.39
C LEU A 28 -36.90 0.05 -39.28
N GLU A 29 -38.21 -0.06 -39.57
CA GLU A 29 -39.35 0.27 -38.72
C GLU A 29 -39.55 -0.79 -37.62
N GLY A 30 -40.04 -0.34 -36.46
CA GLY A 30 -40.72 -1.20 -35.46
C GLY A 30 -40.12 -1.20 -34.10
N ASP A 31 -40.53 -0.49 -33.18
CA ASP A 31 -41.56 -0.71 -32.16
C ASP A 31 -41.44 0.37 -31.07
N GLU A 32 -42.40 1.27 -31.08
CA GLU A 32 -42.66 2.15 -29.95
C GLU A 32 -43.45 1.35 -28.92
N SER A 33 -42.82 1.02 -27.79
CA SER A 33 -43.52 0.84 -26.52
C SER A 33 -42.55 0.38 -25.47
N ILE A 34 -41.98 1.29 -24.72
CA ILE A 34 -41.53 1.19 -23.31
C ILE A 34 -40.82 2.51 -22.97
N SER A 35 -41.57 3.56 -22.76
CA SER A 35 -41.04 4.77 -22.10
C SER A 35 -42.14 5.60 -21.37
N GLU A 36 -43.19 4.94 -20.93
CA GLU A 36 -44.20 5.56 -20.06
C GLU A 36 -44.56 4.64 -18.89
N SER A 37 -43.69 4.49 -17.93
CA SER A 37 -44.04 3.90 -16.63
C SER A 37 -43.14 4.29 -15.45
N LEU A 38 -42.43 5.40 -15.49
CA LEU A 38 -41.59 5.87 -14.39
C LEU A 38 -41.82 7.34 -13.96
N SER A 39 -43.00 7.90 -14.25
CA SER A 39 -43.37 9.26 -13.81
C SER A 39 -44.67 9.39 -13.03
N GLU A 40 -45.32 8.29 -12.63
CA GLU A 40 -46.57 8.33 -11.87
C GLU A 40 -46.50 7.54 -10.52
N SER A 41 -45.58 7.91 -9.62
CA SER A 41 -45.67 7.44 -8.23
C SER A 41 -45.17 8.43 -7.17
N LEU A 42 -45.16 9.71 -7.47
CA LEU A 42 -44.80 10.75 -6.48
C LEU A 42 -45.77 11.93 -6.53
N SER A 43 -47.06 11.68 -6.53
CA SER A 43 -48.07 12.68 -6.22
C SER A 43 -49.36 12.05 -5.72
N GLU A 44 -49.43 11.79 -4.43
CA GLU A 44 -50.68 11.76 -3.68
C GLU A 44 -50.39 11.50 -2.20
N SER A 45 -50.16 12.55 -1.43
CA SER A 45 -50.63 12.68 -0.04
C SER A 45 -50.21 14.04 0.52
N ASN A 46 -50.96 15.07 0.29
CA ASN A 46 -51.11 16.18 1.22
C ASN A 46 -52.30 17.04 0.75
N ALA A 47 -53.44 16.75 1.30
CA ALA A 47 -54.54 17.70 1.40
C ALA A 47 -55.19 17.50 2.77
N ASN A 48 -54.87 18.37 3.70
CA ASN A 48 -55.92 18.99 4.53
C ASN A 48 -55.41 20.24 5.20
N LYS A 49 -56.17 21.29 4.90
CA LYS A 49 -56.17 22.63 5.39
C LYS A 49 -56.19 22.80 6.89
N GLU A 50 -55.52 23.88 7.36
CA GLU A 50 -56.33 25.04 7.89
C GLU A 50 -55.45 26.29 8.07
N SER A 51 -56.10 27.39 7.76
CA SER A 51 -55.62 28.78 7.73
C SER A 51 -55.25 29.38 9.07
N GLU A 52 -54.23 30.26 9.16
CA GLU A 52 -54.35 31.63 9.61
C GLU A 52 -53.05 32.43 9.69
N LYS A 53 -53.13 33.65 9.16
CA LYS A 53 -52.45 34.92 9.47
C LYS A 53 -50.92 35.08 9.26
N LYS A 54 -50.66 35.91 8.25
CA LYS A 54 -49.44 36.70 8.05
C LYS A 54 -49.12 37.61 9.21
N THR A 55 -47.84 37.60 9.62
CA THR A 55 -47.08 38.75 10.05
C THR A 55 -45.69 38.68 9.49
N ASP A 56 -45.32 39.72 8.75
CA ASP A 56 -43.98 39.89 8.16
C ASP A 56 -42.98 40.11 9.30
N THR A 57 -41.98 39.22 9.37
CA THR A 57 -40.69 39.49 10.00
C THR A 57 -39.62 38.90 9.14
N GLU A 58 -38.63 39.69 8.75
CA GLU A 58 -37.47 39.34 7.99
C GLU A 58 -36.76 38.13 8.63
N ASP A 59 -36.78 36.97 7.94
CA ASP A 59 -36.03 35.80 8.36
C ASP A 59 -34.57 35.98 7.92
N GLU A 60 -33.71 36.28 8.93
CA GLU A 60 -32.30 35.96 8.83
C GLU A 60 -32.17 34.45 8.55
N LYS A 61 -31.60 34.13 7.41
CA LYS A 61 -31.23 32.76 7.01
C LYS A 61 -30.20 32.22 7.99
N VAL A 62 -30.68 31.63 9.08
CA VAL A 62 -29.85 30.83 9.97
C VAL A 62 -29.38 29.63 9.15
N THR A 63 -28.16 29.72 8.63
CA THR A 63 -27.46 28.56 8.12
C THR A 63 -27.22 27.65 9.29
N THR A 64 -27.96 26.55 9.38
CA THR A 64 -27.63 25.45 10.28
C THR A 64 -26.19 25.04 9.98
N PRO A 65 -25.29 24.97 10.97
CA PRO A 65 -23.95 24.46 10.75
C PRO A 65 -24.07 23.08 10.13
N GLU A 66 -23.35 22.84 9.04
CA GLU A 66 -23.21 21.53 8.46
C GLU A 66 -22.77 20.57 9.55
N ALA A 67 -23.49 19.47 9.76
CA ALA A 67 -23.15 18.53 10.83
C ALA A 67 -21.70 18.08 10.61
N PRO A 68 -20.85 18.05 11.65
CA PRO A 68 -19.45 17.70 11.50
C PRO A 68 -19.32 16.34 10.81
N ARG A 69 -18.34 16.22 9.91
CA ARG A 69 -18.08 14.98 9.17
C ARG A 69 -17.80 13.87 10.17
N LYS A 70 -18.50 12.76 10.04
CA LYS A 70 -18.46 11.66 11.00
C LYS A 70 -17.77 10.41 10.48
N THR A 71 -17.69 10.25 9.16
CA THR A 71 -17.10 9.07 8.49
C THR A 71 -15.59 9.23 8.26
N PRO A 72 -14.82 8.15 8.06
CA PRO A 72 -13.40 8.21 7.74
C PRO A 72 -13.11 9.11 6.53
N ILE A 73 -12.00 9.84 6.54
CA ILE A 73 -11.57 10.62 5.38
C ILE A 73 -11.09 9.72 4.26
N MET A 74 -11.25 10.20 3.02
CA MET A 74 -10.74 9.55 1.83
C MET A 74 -9.96 10.56 0.99
N GLY A 75 -8.85 10.13 0.38
CA GLY A 75 -8.03 11.01 -0.43
C GLY A 75 -6.70 10.38 -0.81
N TRP A 76 -5.71 11.23 -1.01
CA TRP A 76 -4.35 10.87 -1.35
C TRP A 76 -3.36 11.58 -0.42
N ALA A 77 -2.24 10.91 -0.10
CA ALA A 77 -1.18 11.48 0.72
C ALA A 77 0.20 11.17 0.12
N SER A 78 1.11 12.13 0.19
CA SER A 78 2.32 12.13 -0.61
C SER A 78 3.44 11.21 -0.11
N TRP A 79 3.42 10.79 1.16
CA TRP A 79 4.61 10.18 1.78
C TRP A 79 5.07 8.88 1.13
N ASN A 80 4.16 7.92 0.93
CA ASN A 80 4.58 6.59 0.49
C ASN A 80 5.03 6.55 -0.97
N ALA A 81 4.50 7.45 -1.83
CA ALA A 81 4.93 7.56 -3.22
C ALA A 81 6.24 8.36 -3.36
N TYR A 82 6.39 9.44 -2.59
CA TYR A 82 7.43 10.43 -2.85
C TYR A 82 8.37 10.71 -1.68
N HIS A 83 8.04 10.23 -0.47
CA HIS A 83 8.76 10.57 0.75
C HIS A 83 8.90 12.11 0.87
N PRO A 84 10.02 12.70 1.31
CA PRO A 84 10.16 14.17 1.37
C PRO A 84 10.38 14.82 -0.01
N ARG A 85 10.40 14.04 -1.10
CA ARG A 85 10.68 14.53 -2.46
C ARG A 85 9.42 15.03 -3.16
N ILE A 86 8.75 15.95 -2.54
CA ILE A 86 7.50 16.54 -3.01
C ILE A 86 7.70 17.95 -3.56
N SER A 87 6.88 18.32 -4.51
CA SER A 87 6.82 19.67 -5.08
C SER A 87 5.36 20.08 -5.32
N GLU A 88 5.14 21.37 -5.52
CA GLU A 88 3.84 21.90 -5.90
C GLU A 88 3.30 21.21 -7.15
N GLU A 89 4.15 20.94 -8.13
CA GLU A 89 3.79 20.27 -9.38
C GLU A 89 3.33 18.84 -9.13
N ILE A 90 4.08 18.06 -8.33
CA ILE A 90 3.69 16.68 -7.95
C ILE A 90 2.34 16.69 -7.25
N ILE A 91 2.16 17.52 -6.23
CA ILE A 91 0.91 17.57 -5.46
C ILE A 91 -0.28 17.91 -6.35
N LEU A 92 -0.12 18.89 -7.25
CA LEU A 92 -1.19 19.28 -8.17
C LEU A 92 -1.48 18.22 -9.22
N SER A 93 -0.46 17.53 -9.73
CA SER A 93 -0.63 16.39 -10.63
C SER A 93 -1.47 15.29 -10.00
N GLN A 94 -1.21 14.95 -8.73
CA GLN A 94 -2.00 13.94 -8.01
C GLN A 94 -3.45 14.41 -7.75
N ALA A 95 -3.63 15.68 -7.43
CA ALA A 95 -4.95 16.28 -7.28
C ALA A 95 -5.76 16.25 -8.60
N GLU A 96 -5.10 16.57 -9.72
CA GLU A 96 -5.69 16.48 -11.05
C GLU A 96 -6.10 15.04 -11.40
N LYS A 97 -5.28 14.04 -11.02
CA LYS A 97 -5.59 12.62 -11.25
C LYS A 97 -6.75 12.11 -10.41
N LEU A 98 -6.95 12.59 -9.19
CA LEU A 98 -8.15 12.27 -8.42
C LEU A 98 -9.42 12.66 -9.18
N VAL A 99 -9.42 13.86 -9.76
CA VAL A 99 -10.56 14.37 -10.56
C VAL A 99 -10.65 13.68 -11.92
N GLU A 100 -9.51 13.45 -12.59
CA GLU A 100 -9.48 12.80 -13.91
C GLU A 100 -10.07 11.38 -13.87
N TYR A 101 -9.77 10.63 -12.79
CA TYR A 101 -10.30 9.27 -12.59
C TYR A 101 -11.70 9.23 -11.95
N GLY A 102 -12.31 10.41 -11.64
CA GLY A 102 -13.61 10.49 -10.96
C GLY A 102 -13.59 9.93 -9.54
N LEU A 103 -12.42 9.88 -8.90
CA LEU A 103 -12.27 9.40 -7.53
C LEU A 103 -12.83 10.41 -6.52
N ASP A 104 -12.82 11.68 -6.84
CA ASP A 104 -13.44 12.77 -6.07
C ASP A 104 -14.95 12.57 -5.92
N ASP A 105 -15.65 12.14 -6.97
CA ASP A 105 -17.07 11.77 -6.93
C ASP A 105 -17.34 10.56 -6.00
N LEU A 106 -16.34 9.71 -5.77
CA LEU A 106 -16.41 8.59 -4.85
C LEU A 106 -16.07 8.98 -3.40
N GLY A 107 -15.64 10.21 -3.17
CA GLY A 107 -15.32 10.75 -1.86
C GLY A 107 -13.83 10.88 -1.54
N TYR A 108 -12.91 10.55 -2.45
CA TYR A 108 -11.46 10.80 -2.30
C TYR A 108 -11.17 12.29 -2.52
N VAL A 109 -11.51 13.10 -1.56
CA VAL A 109 -11.45 14.56 -1.69
C VAL A 109 -10.26 15.21 -0.99
N TYR A 110 -9.53 14.49 -0.13
CA TYR A 110 -8.38 15.05 0.57
C TYR A 110 -7.09 14.87 -0.24
N VAL A 111 -6.30 15.93 -0.35
CA VAL A 111 -4.94 15.93 -0.91
C VAL A 111 -3.99 16.35 0.18
N ASN A 112 -3.32 15.39 0.79
CA ASN A 112 -2.48 15.60 1.97
C ASN A 112 -1.01 15.74 1.59
N VAL A 113 -0.47 16.94 1.79
CA VAL A 113 0.96 17.24 1.67
C VAL A 113 1.66 16.77 2.93
N ASP A 114 2.38 15.66 2.86
CA ASP A 114 3.14 15.09 3.97
C ASP A 114 4.48 15.84 4.17
N ASP A 115 5.43 15.29 4.91
CA ASP A 115 6.71 15.93 5.24
C ASP A 115 7.55 16.27 3.99
N GLY A 116 8.32 17.34 4.06
CA GLY A 116 9.21 17.78 2.98
C GLY A 116 8.90 19.16 2.37
N TRP A 117 7.82 19.83 2.79
CA TRP A 117 7.50 21.18 2.30
C TRP A 117 8.23 22.30 3.04
N GLN A 118 8.79 22.02 4.20
CA GLN A 118 9.43 22.97 5.11
C GLN A 118 10.87 23.30 4.66
N ASN A 119 11.35 24.50 5.00
CA ASN A 119 12.73 24.96 4.79
C ASN A 119 13.21 25.86 5.94
N GLY A 120 13.22 25.32 7.15
CA GLY A 120 13.62 26.03 8.35
C GLY A 120 12.57 27.00 8.86
N ARG A 121 12.96 27.87 9.80
CA ARG A 121 12.09 28.86 10.44
C ARG A 121 12.64 30.28 10.27
N GLY A 122 11.79 31.18 9.83
CA GLY A 122 12.16 32.58 9.60
C GLY A 122 12.38 33.39 10.90
N LYS A 123 12.96 34.58 10.73
CA LYS A 123 13.16 35.53 11.87
C LYS A 123 11.86 35.98 12.53
N ASP A 124 10.77 35.95 11.78
CA ASP A 124 9.41 36.20 12.25
C ASP A 124 8.83 35.04 13.07
N GLY A 125 9.55 33.92 13.16
CA GLY A 125 9.20 32.73 13.92
C GLY A 125 8.18 31.84 13.21
N TYR A 126 7.91 32.00 11.91
CA TYR A 126 7.09 31.08 11.10
C TYR A 126 7.97 30.08 10.35
N VAL A 127 7.42 28.86 10.10
CA VAL A 127 8.06 27.91 9.20
C VAL A 127 8.09 28.50 7.79
N VAL A 128 9.24 28.39 7.15
CA VAL A 128 9.46 28.83 5.76
C VAL A 128 9.13 27.69 4.82
N THR A 129 8.36 27.99 3.80
CA THR A 129 8.09 27.04 2.71
C THR A 129 9.33 26.87 1.83
N HIS A 130 9.61 25.67 1.35
CA HIS A 130 10.71 25.40 0.44
C HIS A 130 10.48 26.07 -0.93
N ALA A 131 11.20 27.18 -1.17
CA ALA A 131 10.92 28.09 -2.27
C ALA A 131 11.05 27.48 -3.68
N LYS A 132 11.91 26.49 -3.86
CA LYS A 132 12.06 25.81 -5.16
C LYS A 132 10.96 24.78 -5.39
N ARG A 133 10.60 24.01 -4.35
CA ARG A 133 9.57 22.95 -4.43
C ARG A 133 8.17 23.52 -4.47
N PHE A 134 7.93 24.58 -3.76
CA PHE A 134 6.62 25.25 -3.62
C PHE A 134 6.76 26.75 -3.93
N PRO A 135 7.06 27.11 -5.17
CA PRO A 135 7.34 28.48 -5.56
C PRO A 135 6.17 29.43 -5.34
N SER A 136 4.93 28.95 -5.44
CA SER A 136 3.72 29.74 -5.17
C SER A 136 3.39 29.85 -3.68
N GLY A 137 4.01 29.00 -2.83
CA GLY A 137 3.76 28.90 -1.40
C GLY A 137 2.52 28.10 -1.02
N MET A 138 2.47 27.64 0.23
CA MET A 138 1.45 26.70 0.72
C MET A 138 0.03 27.23 0.65
N LYS A 139 -0.17 28.54 0.81
CA LYS A 139 -1.49 29.18 0.65
C LYS A 139 -2.01 29.10 -0.79
N ALA A 140 -1.15 29.35 -1.75
CA ALA A 140 -1.53 29.26 -3.16
C ALA A 140 -1.84 27.82 -3.56
N LEU A 141 -1.08 26.87 -3.02
CA LEU A 141 -1.31 25.43 -3.23
C LEU A 141 -2.69 25.00 -2.69
N SER A 142 -3.03 25.31 -1.43
CA SER A 142 -4.35 24.98 -0.87
C SER A 142 -5.48 25.63 -1.69
N THR A 143 -5.31 26.88 -2.10
CA THR A 143 -6.29 27.57 -2.96
C THR A 143 -6.49 26.85 -4.31
N LYS A 144 -5.41 26.33 -4.92
CA LYS A 144 -5.51 25.58 -6.17
C LYS A 144 -6.22 24.24 -5.96
N ILE A 145 -5.89 23.51 -4.88
CA ILE A 145 -6.57 22.26 -4.51
C ILE A 145 -8.07 22.52 -4.29
N HIS A 146 -8.43 23.54 -3.53
CA HIS A 146 -9.84 23.92 -3.32
C HIS A 146 -10.55 24.31 -4.63
N SER A 147 -9.84 24.92 -5.57
CA SER A 147 -10.44 25.28 -6.87
C SER A 147 -10.82 24.07 -7.74
N MET A 148 -10.31 22.89 -7.44
CA MET A 148 -10.68 21.59 -8.03
C MET A 148 -11.84 20.90 -7.31
N GLY A 149 -12.39 21.50 -6.23
CA GLY A 149 -13.43 20.88 -5.40
C GLY A 149 -12.87 19.97 -4.29
N LEU A 150 -11.53 19.91 -4.17
CA LEU A 150 -10.83 19.03 -3.22
C LEU A 150 -10.51 19.77 -1.92
N LYS A 151 -10.09 19.05 -0.89
CA LYS A 151 -9.65 19.54 0.42
C LYS A 151 -8.15 19.38 0.57
N ALA A 152 -7.51 20.37 1.20
CA ALA A 152 -6.06 20.37 1.39
C ALA A 152 -5.67 19.90 2.78
N GLY A 153 -4.72 18.95 2.86
CA GLY A 153 -4.11 18.52 4.11
C GLY A 153 -2.64 18.91 4.20
N ILE A 154 -2.15 19.09 5.43
CA ILE A 154 -0.76 19.46 5.72
C ILE A 154 -0.19 18.60 6.85
N TYR A 155 1.13 18.51 6.90
CA TYR A 155 1.89 17.73 7.86
C TYR A 155 2.73 18.62 8.78
N SER A 156 2.90 18.16 10.03
CA SER A 156 3.89 18.67 10.97
C SER A 156 4.24 17.59 12.02
N ASP A 157 5.07 17.95 13.01
CA ASP A 157 5.49 17.08 14.12
C ASP A 157 5.23 17.79 15.45
N ALA A 158 4.89 17.04 16.49
CA ALA A 158 4.65 17.58 17.82
C ALA A 158 5.92 18.09 18.53
N GLY A 159 7.09 17.67 18.06
CA GLY A 159 8.39 18.11 18.56
C GLY A 159 8.96 19.34 17.84
N ALA A 160 10.26 19.53 17.96
CA ALA A 160 10.94 20.67 17.36
C ALA A 160 11.28 20.44 15.89
N ASN A 161 11.49 19.19 15.48
CA ASN A 161 11.88 18.78 14.14
C ASN A 161 10.89 17.74 13.60
N THR A 162 10.74 17.68 12.27
CA THR A 162 9.96 16.64 11.60
C THR A 162 10.79 15.39 11.34
N CYS A 163 10.18 14.30 10.91
CA CYS A 163 10.85 13.04 10.57
C CYS A 163 11.85 13.24 9.43
N ALA A 164 11.50 13.94 8.36
CA ALA A 164 12.40 14.25 7.26
C ALA A 164 13.58 15.12 7.72
N ALA A 165 13.35 16.10 8.58
CA ALA A 165 14.40 16.93 9.13
C ALA A 165 15.41 16.15 9.99
N LEU A 166 14.95 15.09 10.67
CA LEU A 166 15.80 14.25 11.54
C LEU A 166 16.52 13.13 10.77
N TYR A 167 15.82 12.50 9.82
CA TYR A 167 16.25 11.23 9.24
C TYR A 167 16.55 11.26 7.75
N SER A 168 16.07 12.26 7.00
CA SER A 168 16.19 12.31 5.54
C SER A 168 17.30 13.20 5.00
N GLY A 169 18.28 13.55 5.82
CA GLY A 169 19.43 14.38 5.38
C GLY A 169 19.08 15.84 5.08
N GLU A 170 17.83 16.26 5.24
CA GLU A 170 17.36 17.65 5.11
C GLU A 170 17.81 18.53 6.32
N GLY A 171 18.99 18.29 6.86
CA GLY A 171 19.51 18.86 8.09
C GLY A 171 19.65 20.39 8.14
N GLN A 172 19.26 21.10 7.09
CA GLN A 172 19.06 22.56 7.12
C GLN A 172 17.67 22.95 7.64
N ASN A 173 16.74 22.01 7.72
CA ASN A 173 15.36 22.20 8.13
C ASN A 173 15.19 22.01 9.63
N THR A 174 15.90 22.78 10.45
CA THR A 174 15.77 22.69 11.91
C THR A 174 14.62 23.56 12.44
N LYS A 175 14.00 23.12 13.52
CA LYS A 175 12.90 23.80 14.21
C LYS A 175 11.64 23.99 13.35
N VAL A 176 11.35 23.03 12.51
CA VAL A 176 10.18 23.06 11.60
C VAL A 176 8.94 22.38 12.19
N GLY A 177 9.08 21.67 13.31
CA GLY A 177 7.97 21.14 14.06
C GLY A 177 7.26 22.15 14.95
N LEU A 178 6.17 21.75 15.58
CA LEU A 178 5.23 22.63 16.30
C LEU A 178 5.73 23.07 17.69
N TYR A 179 6.68 22.33 18.30
CA TYR A 179 7.08 22.55 19.69
C TYR A 179 7.51 24.00 19.97
N GLY A 180 6.78 24.66 20.89
CA GLY A 180 6.99 26.07 21.26
C GLY A 180 6.34 27.08 20.30
N TYR A 181 5.73 26.62 19.19
CA TYR A 181 5.06 27.45 18.19
C TYR A 181 3.66 26.94 17.83
N GLU A 182 3.12 25.99 18.61
CA GLU A 182 1.92 25.22 18.27
C GLU A 182 0.77 26.12 17.81
N LYS A 183 0.40 27.13 18.63
CA LYS A 183 -0.71 28.02 18.28
C LYS A 183 -0.41 28.85 17.02
N LYS A 184 0.80 29.36 16.92
CA LYS A 184 1.24 30.24 15.84
C LYS A 184 1.23 29.53 14.50
N ASP A 185 1.78 28.32 14.45
CA ASP A 185 1.88 27.53 13.23
C ASP A 185 0.50 26.97 12.82
N LEU A 186 -0.28 26.46 13.78
CA LEU A 186 -1.63 25.94 13.50
C LEU A 186 -2.58 27.03 13.00
N GLU A 187 -2.55 28.26 13.58
CA GLU A 187 -3.33 29.38 13.04
C GLU A 187 -2.89 29.74 11.61
N ARG A 188 -1.57 29.68 11.31
CA ARG A 188 -1.07 29.87 9.95
C ARG A 188 -1.56 28.78 8.99
N TYR A 189 -1.46 27.52 9.36
CA TYR A 189 -1.81 26.41 8.47
C TYR A 189 -3.32 26.31 8.26
N LEU A 190 -4.10 26.36 9.34
CA LEU A 190 -5.53 26.06 9.31
C LEU A 190 -6.42 27.30 9.09
N ILE A 191 -5.91 28.52 9.35
CA ILE A 191 -6.66 29.76 9.12
C ILE A 191 -6.09 30.52 7.91
N ASP A 192 -4.81 30.95 7.99
CA ASP A 192 -4.22 31.83 6.97
C ASP A 192 -4.06 31.12 5.62
N TRP A 193 -3.67 29.85 5.64
CA TRP A 193 -3.49 29.00 4.46
C TRP A 193 -4.70 28.14 4.15
N ASP A 194 -5.68 28.07 5.07
CA ASP A 194 -6.96 27.39 4.94
C ASP A 194 -6.86 25.89 4.66
N TYR A 195 -5.88 25.20 5.26
CA TYR A 195 -5.83 23.73 5.20
C TYR A 195 -6.96 23.11 6.03
N ASP A 196 -7.50 21.98 5.55
CA ASP A 196 -8.67 21.28 6.15
C ASP A 196 -8.27 20.11 7.05
N PHE A 197 -7.05 19.63 6.91
CA PHE A 197 -6.51 18.46 7.62
C PHE A 197 -5.09 18.74 8.09
N ILE A 198 -4.74 18.21 9.26
CA ILE A 198 -3.37 18.20 9.74
C ILE A 198 -2.99 16.82 10.31
N LYS A 199 -1.90 16.22 9.80
CA LYS A 199 -1.21 15.09 10.41
C LYS A 199 -0.10 15.61 11.29
N VAL A 200 -0.04 15.15 12.54
CA VAL A 200 1.02 15.51 13.48
C VAL A 200 1.75 14.28 13.93
N ASP A 201 3.03 14.21 13.58
CA ASP A 201 3.92 13.09 13.83
C ASP A 201 4.65 13.19 15.18
N TRP A 202 5.53 12.24 15.48
CA TRP A 202 6.18 12.10 16.78
C TRP A 202 7.71 12.01 16.75
N CYS A 203 8.38 12.14 15.62
CA CYS A 203 9.83 12.03 15.52
C CYS A 203 10.56 13.03 16.43
N GLY A 204 10.21 14.30 16.32
CA GLY A 204 10.76 15.37 17.17
C GLY A 204 10.23 15.33 18.59
N GLY A 205 8.99 14.84 18.78
CA GLY A 205 8.44 14.58 20.11
C GLY A 205 9.23 13.52 20.88
N ASN A 206 9.63 12.45 20.17
CA ASN A 206 10.49 11.39 20.71
C ASN A 206 11.92 11.91 21.00
N GLU A 207 12.51 12.70 20.08
CA GLU A 207 13.81 13.34 20.26
C GLU A 207 13.85 14.15 21.57
N LEU A 208 12.81 14.95 21.82
CA LEU A 208 12.68 15.79 23.01
C LEU A 208 12.16 15.03 24.24
N LYS A 209 11.83 13.75 24.13
CA LYS A 209 11.24 12.91 25.18
C LYS A 209 9.98 13.54 25.79
N LEU A 210 9.11 14.07 24.96
CA LEU A 210 7.86 14.69 25.39
C LEU A 210 6.86 13.64 25.86
N SER A 211 5.85 14.08 26.62
CA SER A 211 4.67 13.27 26.91
C SER A 211 3.71 13.34 25.74
N GLN A 212 3.42 12.22 25.05
CA GLN A 212 2.47 12.16 23.94
C GLN A 212 1.12 12.77 24.34
N LYS A 213 0.54 12.31 25.43
CA LYS A 213 -0.75 12.81 25.94
C LYS A 213 -0.74 14.32 26.10
N THR A 214 0.30 14.88 26.71
CA THR A 214 0.38 16.32 26.97
C THR A 214 0.53 17.12 25.68
N ALA A 215 1.44 16.70 24.79
CA ALA A 215 1.72 17.41 23.55
C ALA A 215 0.53 17.37 22.58
N TYR A 216 0.01 16.19 22.30
CA TYR A 216 -1.11 16.02 21.39
C TYR A 216 -2.41 16.64 21.92
N THR A 217 -2.69 16.57 23.25
CA THR A 217 -3.85 17.25 23.85
C THR A 217 -3.74 18.77 23.69
N LYS A 218 -2.54 19.35 23.88
CA LYS A 218 -2.32 20.79 23.67
C LYS A 218 -2.64 21.18 22.22
N ILE A 219 -2.17 20.40 21.25
CA ILE A 219 -2.41 20.64 19.83
C ILE A 219 -3.89 20.50 19.50
N GLY A 220 -4.54 19.41 19.93
CA GLY A 220 -5.97 19.18 19.71
C GLY A 220 -6.86 20.29 20.28
N ASN A 221 -6.52 20.82 21.45
CA ASN A 221 -7.26 21.97 22.02
C ASN A 221 -7.14 23.22 21.14
N ILE A 222 -5.95 23.46 20.55
CA ILE A 222 -5.75 24.59 19.62
C ILE A 222 -6.54 24.39 18.33
N VAL A 223 -6.57 23.16 17.77
CA VAL A 223 -7.38 22.84 16.59
C VAL A 223 -8.86 23.10 16.88
N LYS A 224 -9.39 22.62 18.00
CA LYS A 224 -10.78 22.88 18.43
C LYS A 224 -11.09 24.36 18.62
N ASP A 225 -10.15 25.15 19.15
CA ASP A 225 -10.29 26.62 19.25
C ASP A 225 -10.34 27.27 17.87
N ILE A 226 -9.58 26.76 16.90
CA ILE A 226 -9.58 27.22 15.49
C ILE A 226 -10.93 26.90 14.84
N GLU A 227 -11.44 25.68 14.99
CA GLU A 227 -12.77 25.29 14.50
C GLU A 227 -13.86 26.21 15.04
N LYS A 228 -13.88 26.43 16.34
CA LYS A 228 -14.82 27.33 16.99
C LYS A 228 -14.69 28.77 16.48
N LYS A 229 -13.48 29.24 16.21
CA LYS A 229 -13.20 30.60 15.71
C LYS A 229 -13.61 30.78 14.26
N THR A 230 -13.44 29.76 13.43
CA THR A 230 -13.65 29.84 11.98
C THR A 230 -15.02 29.33 11.53
N GLY A 231 -15.69 28.51 12.35
CA GLY A 231 -16.89 27.77 11.97
C GLY A 231 -16.63 26.68 10.94
N LYS A 232 -15.34 26.36 10.64
CA LYS A 232 -14.93 25.34 9.69
C LYS A 232 -14.44 24.10 10.44
N ASP A 233 -14.83 22.94 9.97
CA ASP A 233 -14.34 21.66 10.44
C ASP A 233 -12.88 21.46 10.02
N LYS A 234 -12.02 20.99 10.94
CA LYS A 234 -10.58 20.76 10.71
C LYS A 234 -10.20 19.38 11.26
N ILE A 235 -9.80 18.48 10.38
CA ILE A 235 -9.43 17.11 10.78
C ILE A 235 -8.04 17.09 11.40
N TYR A 236 -7.95 16.52 12.59
CA TYR A 236 -6.71 16.33 13.32
C TYR A 236 -6.35 14.85 13.40
N ASN A 237 -5.22 14.45 12.78
CA ASN A 237 -4.68 13.10 12.82
C ASN A 237 -3.43 13.04 13.71
N VAL A 238 -3.40 12.07 14.62
CA VAL A 238 -2.25 11.78 15.51
C VAL A 238 -1.46 10.60 14.97
N CYS A 239 -0.18 10.80 14.70
CA CYS A 239 0.72 9.77 14.19
C CYS A 239 1.85 9.49 15.20
N SER A 240 1.75 8.39 15.94
CA SER A 240 2.76 7.96 16.91
C SER A 240 3.17 6.48 16.75
N TRP A 241 2.88 5.88 15.60
CA TRP A 241 3.21 4.52 15.16
C TRP A 241 2.69 3.40 16.08
N ALA A 242 1.77 3.73 16.96
CA ALA A 242 1.06 2.81 17.85
C ALA A 242 -0.22 3.48 18.37
N PHE A 243 -1.15 2.69 18.88
CA PHE A 243 -2.32 3.24 19.58
C PHE A 243 -1.87 4.11 20.77
N PRO A 244 -2.16 5.43 20.77
CA PRO A 244 -1.63 6.33 21.81
C PRO A 244 -2.24 6.13 23.19
N GLY A 245 -3.35 5.40 23.28
CA GLY A 245 -4.14 5.19 24.49
C GLY A 245 -5.53 5.86 24.40
N GLU A 246 -6.44 5.45 25.29
CA GLU A 246 -7.85 5.87 25.31
C GLU A 246 -8.09 7.38 25.30
N TRP A 247 -7.15 8.16 25.82
CA TRP A 247 -7.25 9.61 25.87
C TRP A 247 -7.37 10.26 24.50
N VAL A 248 -6.86 9.62 23.43
CA VAL A 248 -6.81 10.19 22.09
C VAL A 248 -8.20 10.38 21.49
N VAL A 249 -9.16 9.54 21.84
CA VAL A 249 -10.56 9.60 21.38
C VAL A 249 -11.20 10.97 21.64
N ASN A 250 -10.80 11.65 22.72
CA ASN A 250 -11.30 12.97 23.07
C ASN A 250 -10.42 14.12 22.55
N VAL A 251 -9.35 13.81 21.80
CA VAL A 251 -8.31 14.77 21.40
C VAL A 251 -8.26 14.95 19.89
N ALA A 252 -8.35 13.87 19.13
CA ALA A 252 -8.15 13.85 17.69
C ALA A 252 -9.31 13.13 16.98
N ASP A 253 -9.45 13.38 15.67
CA ASP A 253 -10.45 12.75 14.81
C ASP A 253 -9.99 11.37 14.30
N SER A 254 -8.68 11.18 14.18
CA SER A 254 -8.09 9.90 13.84
C SER A 254 -6.69 9.74 14.43
N TRP A 255 -6.23 8.50 14.57
CA TRP A 255 -4.91 8.20 15.13
C TRP A 255 -4.35 6.89 14.58
N ARG A 256 -3.06 6.88 14.27
CA ARG A 256 -2.33 5.69 13.85
C ARG A 256 -2.33 4.63 14.94
N THR A 257 -2.53 3.38 14.55
CA THR A 257 -2.61 2.23 15.47
C THR A 257 -1.40 1.31 15.38
N GLY A 258 -0.58 1.43 14.35
CA GLY A 258 0.60 0.61 14.09
C GLY A 258 1.77 1.40 13.51
N ALA A 259 2.90 0.72 13.29
CA ALA A 259 4.06 1.26 12.58
C ALA A 259 3.71 1.63 11.13
N ASP A 260 4.62 2.32 10.44
CA ASP A 260 4.40 2.71 9.04
C ASP A 260 4.23 1.48 8.15
N ILE A 261 3.22 1.55 7.27
CA ILE A 261 2.92 0.47 6.34
C ILE A 261 3.95 0.43 5.22
N THR A 262 4.32 -0.78 4.81
CA THR A 262 5.09 -1.04 3.60
C THR A 262 4.23 -1.76 2.56
N ASN A 263 4.70 -1.81 1.32
CA ASN A 263 4.00 -2.44 0.20
C ASN A 263 4.13 -3.98 0.19
N THR A 264 3.91 -4.62 1.34
CA THR A 264 3.93 -6.08 1.48
C THR A 264 2.70 -6.59 2.20
N TYR A 265 2.27 -7.79 1.85
CA TYR A 265 1.12 -8.44 2.48
C TYR A 265 1.29 -8.61 4.00
N GLU A 266 2.48 -8.96 4.45
CA GLU A 266 2.78 -9.10 5.88
C GLU A 266 2.57 -7.77 6.63
N SER A 267 2.88 -6.64 5.97
CA SER A 267 2.64 -5.32 6.56
C SER A 267 1.16 -5.01 6.64
N VAL A 268 0.37 -5.38 5.63
CA VAL A 268 -1.10 -5.25 5.64
C VAL A 268 -1.69 -6.05 6.80
N ILE A 269 -1.34 -7.33 6.91
CA ILE A 269 -1.82 -8.22 7.99
C ILE A 269 -1.34 -7.76 9.36
N TYR A 270 -0.13 -7.21 9.46
CA TYR A 270 0.35 -6.60 10.70
C TYR A 270 -0.58 -5.46 11.16
N GLN A 271 -0.99 -4.55 10.27
CA GLN A 271 -1.90 -3.47 10.61
C GLN A 271 -3.28 -4.00 11.03
N VAL A 272 -3.84 -4.96 10.27
CA VAL A 272 -5.11 -5.63 10.62
C VAL A 272 -5.04 -6.27 12.02
N ASN A 273 -3.92 -6.89 12.36
CA ASN A 273 -3.72 -7.48 13.68
C ASN A 273 -3.62 -6.44 14.81
N LYS A 274 -3.07 -5.25 14.53
CA LYS A 274 -2.96 -4.17 15.53
C LYS A 274 -4.28 -3.55 15.93
N ILE A 275 -5.28 -3.61 15.06
CA ILE A 275 -6.57 -2.95 15.30
C ILE A 275 -7.62 -3.88 15.95
N ARG A 276 -7.37 -5.20 16.04
CA ARG A 276 -8.36 -6.21 16.50
C ARG A 276 -9.11 -5.82 17.77
N ASP A 277 -8.39 -5.35 18.77
CA ASP A 277 -8.92 -5.04 20.09
C ASP A 277 -9.31 -3.57 20.25
N LEU A 278 -9.21 -2.78 19.18
CA LEU A 278 -9.45 -1.34 19.21
C LEU A 278 -10.83 -0.93 18.69
N ALA A 279 -11.70 -1.88 18.32
CA ALA A 279 -13.03 -1.61 17.78
C ALA A 279 -13.87 -0.67 18.66
N LYS A 280 -13.75 -0.78 19.99
CA LYS A 280 -14.47 0.07 20.95
C LYS A 280 -14.08 1.55 20.91
N TYR A 281 -12.97 1.90 20.27
CA TYR A 281 -12.49 3.27 20.13
C TYR A 281 -12.85 3.88 18.78
N ASN A 282 -13.33 3.05 17.83
CA ASN A 282 -13.76 3.50 16.51
C ASN A 282 -15.24 3.89 16.53
N GLY A 283 -15.56 5.02 15.91
CA GLY A 283 -16.92 5.50 15.81
C GLY A 283 -17.02 6.85 15.08
N PRO A 284 -18.23 7.40 14.91
CA PRO A 284 -18.41 8.65 14.17
C PRO A 284 -17.57 9.80 14.75
N GLY A 285 -16.64 10.31 13.96
CA GLY A 285 -15.77 11.43 14.35
C GLY A 285 -14.54 11.05 15.17
N HIS A 286 -14.27 9.76 15.38
CA HIS A 286 -13.06 9.25 16.03
C HIS A 286 -12.68 7.90 15.46
N ILE A 287 -11.62 7.85 14.68
CA ILE A 287 -11.29 6.77 13.74
C ILE A 287 -9.91 6.20 14.03
N ASN A 288 -9.83 4.87 14.17
CA ASN A 288 -8.57 4.14 14.14
C ASN A 288 -7.97 4.20 12.73
N ASP A 289 -6.71 4.59 12.62
CA ASP A 289 -6.00 4.77 11.35
C ASP A 289 -4.97 3.66 11.14
N LEU A 290 -5.18 2.84 10.13
CA LEU A 290 -4.31 1.73 9.72
C LEU A 290 -3.17 2.16 8.78
N ASP A 291 -3.04 3.47 8.51
CA ASP A 291 -2.11 4.01 7.53
C ASP A 291 -2.62 3.99 6.08
N MET A 292 -1.79 4.48 5.17
CA MET A 292 -2.11 4.68 3.77
C MET A 292 -2.30 3.35 3.02
N LEU A 293 -3.05 3.41 1.93
CA LEU A 293 -3.24 2.31 1.00
C LEU A 293 -2.03 2.17 0.06
N GLN A 294 -1.46 0.98 -0.02
CA GLN A 294 -0.31 0.62 -0.87
C GLN A 294 -0.72 -0.20 -2.10
N ILE A 295 -1.95 -0.07 -2.55
CA ILE A 295 -2.54 -0.83 -3.65
C ILE A 295 -1.83 -0.49 -4.96
N GLY A 296 -1.47 -1.51 -5.74
CA GLY A 296 -0.73 -1.33 -6.99
C GLY A 296 0.77 -1.06 -6.83
N ASN A 297 1.30 -1.07 -5.59
CA ASN A 297 2.71 -0.82 -5.31
C ASN A 297 3.58 -2.09 -5.27
N GLY A 298 3.11 -3.21 -5.83
CA GLY A 298 3.91 -4.43 -6.02
C GLY A 298 3.39 -5.68 -5.30
N MET A 299 2.32 -5.59 -4.54
CA MET A 299 1.59 -6.77 -4.06
C MET A 299 0.84 -7.44 -5.22
N SER A 300 0.42 -8.69 -5.03
CA SER A 300 -0.43 -9.37 -6.00
C SER A 300 -1.84 -8.77 -6.00
N TYR A 301 -2.61 -9.02 -7.07
CA TYR A 301 -3.98 -8.55 -7.19
C TYR A 301 -4.88 -8.95 -6.02
N GLU A 302 -4.77 -10.19 -5.53
CA GLU A 302 -5.55 -10.67 -4.38
C GLU A 302 -5.10 -10.04 -3.06
N GLU A 303 -3.81 -9.76 -2.89
CA GLU A 303 -3.29 -9.03 -1.74
C GLU A 303 -3.72 -7.56 -1.74
N ASP A 304 -3.73 -6.91 -2.91
CA ASP A 304 -4.25 -5.56 -3.09
C ASP A 304 -5.75 -5.49 -2.76
N LYS A 305 -6.54 -6.47 -3.21
CA LYS A 305 -7.96 -6.60 -2.83
C LYS A 305 -8.14 -6.81 -1.33
N THR A 306 -7.33 -7.65 -0.72
CA THR A 306 -7.34 -7.87 0.73
C THR A 306 -7.03 -6.60 1.50
N HIS A 307 -6.02 -5.86 1.06
CA HIS A 307 -5.69 -4.56 1.65
C HIS A 307 -6.90 -3.62 1.63
N PHE A 308 -7.51 -3.42 0.46
CA PHE A 308 -8.66 -2.54 0.32
C PHE A 308 -9.88 -3.01 1.11
N ALA A 309 -10.23 -4.31 1.00
CA ALA A 309 -11.35 -4.92 1.70
C ALA A 309 -11.23 -4.73 3.22
N MET A 310 -10.06 -5.02 3.79
CA MET A 310 -9.88 -4.92 5.23
C MET A 310 -9.91 -3.47 5.72
N TRP A 311 -9.34 -2.50 4.97
CA TRP A 311 -9.51 -1.08 5.30
C TRP A 311 -10.98 -0.66 5.27
N CYS A 312 -11.76 -1.15 4.32
CA CYS A 312 -13.19 -0.90 4.25
C CYS A 312 -13.95 -1.54 5.41
N MET A 313 -13.64 -2.77 5.76
CA MET A 313 -14.26 -3.46 6.91
C MET A 313 -13.93 -2.78 8.24
N MET A 314 -12.72 -2.21 8.37
CA MET A 314 -12.29 -1.55 9.60
C MET A 314 -12.83 -0.12 9.76
N SER A 315 -13.49 0.46 8.76
CA SER A 315 -13.87 1.88 8.75
C SER A 315 -12.68 2.78 9.12
N THR A 316 -11.55 2.58 8.44
CA THR A 316 -10.31 3.37 8.58
C THR A 316 -10.20 4.39 7.45
N PRO A 317 -9.38 5.44 7.55
CA PRO A 317 -9.16 6.36 6.44
C PRO A 317 -8.72 5.63 5.16
N LEU A 318 -9.30 5.99 4.02
CA LEU A 318 -8.89 5.49 2.71
C LEU A 318 -7.96 6.52 2.05
N MET A 319 -6.72 6.55 2.49
CA MET A 319 -5.70 7.46 1.97
C MET A 319 -4.78 6.75 1.00
N LEU A 320 -4.91 7.06 -0.30
CA LEU A 320 -4.10 6.48 -1.36
C LEU A 320 -2.63 6.90 -1.19
N GLY A 321 -1.72 5.94 -1.19
CA GLY A 321 -0.28 6.15 -1.01
C GLY A 321 0.55 5.81 -2.25
N MET A 322 -0.10 5.56 -3.41
CA MET A 322 0.57 5.31 -4.68
C MET A 322 0.66 6.56 -5.55
N ASP A 323 1.49 6.52 -6.59
CA ASP A 323 1.53 7.54 -7.63
C ASP A 323 0.37 7.34 -8.61
N LEU A 324 -0.62 8.25 -8.58
CA LEU A 324 -1.81 8.16 -9.41
C LEU A 324 -1.52 8.36 -10.91
N ASN A 325 -0.36 8.90 -11.28
CA ASN A 325 0.02 9.01 -12.69
C ASN A 325 0.34 7.66 -13.34
N CYS A 326 0.56 6.61 -12.54
CA CYS A 326 1.07 5.30 -12.99
C CYS A 326 0.19 4.12 -12.53
N ILE A 327 -1.05 4.33 -12.12
CA ILE A 327 -1.92 3.24 -11.68
C ILE A 327 -2.47 2.43 -12.86
N SER A 328 -2.61 1.11 -12.65
CA SER A 328 -3.23 0.20 -13.63
C SER A 328 -4.76 0.28 -13.58
N GLU A 329 -5.42 -0.24 -14.62
CA GLU A 329 -6.88 -0.43 -14.61
C GLU A 329 -7.33 -1.34 -13.47
N GLU A 330 -6.54 -2.37 -13.13
CA GLU A 330 -6.79 -3.27 -12.00
C GLU A 330 -6.77 -2.50 -10.67
N THR A 331 -5.72 -1.68 -10.45
CA THR A 331 -5.63 -0.81 -9.27
C THR A 331 -6.83 0.13 -9.19
N LEU A 332 -7.17 0.79 -10.30
CA LEU A 332 -8.30 1.70 -10.35
C LEU A 332 -9.62 0.98 -10.03
N SER A 333 -9.82 -0.25 -10.54
CA SER A 333 -11.02 -1.03 -10.27
C SER A 333 -11.20 -1.38 -8.79
N ILE A 334 -10.09 -1.65 -8.09
CA ILE A 334 -10.11 -1.93 -6.64
C ILE A 334 -10.51 -0.68 -5.86
N ILE A 335 -9.79 0.43 -6.07
CA ILE A 335 -9.99 1.65 -5.26
C ILE A 335 -11.29 2.41 -5.60
N SER A 336 -11.93 2.09 -6.73
CA SER A 336 -13.21 2.67 -7.14
C SER A 336 -14.42 1.77 -6.84
N ASN A 337 -14.25 0.66 -6.12
CA ASN A 337 -15.35 -0.23 -5.77
C ASN A 337 -16.34 0.45 -4.82
N LYS A 338 -17.50 0.83 -5.35
CA LYS A 338 -18.52 1.61 -4.64
C LYS A 338 -19.13 0.87 -3.44
N GLU A 339 -19.27 -0.44 -3.51
CA GLU A 339 -19.89 -1.21 -2.44
C GLU A 339 -18.94 -1.34 -1.24
N LEU A 340 -17.66 -1.57 -1.48
CA LEU A 340 -16.65 -1.55 -0.42
C LEU A 340 -16.48 -0.15 0.19
N ILE A 341 -16.47 0.89 -0.65
CA ILE A 341 -16.46 2.29 -0.18
C ILE A 341 -17.68 2.56 0.70
N ALA A 342 -18.87 2.11 0.31
CA ALA A 342 -20.08 2.28 1.12
C ALA A 342 -19.98 1.57 2.49
N ILE A 343 -19.35 0.40 2.55
CA ILE A 343 -19.07 -0.30 3.82
C ILE A 343 -18.10 0.50 4.70
N ASN A 344 -17.06 1.12 4.10
CA ASN A 344 -16.13 2.00 4.81
C ASN A 344 -16.83 3.24 5.34
N GLN A 345 -17.66 3.87 4.49
CA GLN A 345 -18.33 5.14 4.74
C GLN A 345 -19.67 4.99 5.46
N ASP A 346 -19.96 3.80 5.99
CA ASP A 346 -21.15 3.61 6.82
C ASP A 346 -21.17 4.57 8.00
N VAL A 347 -22.29 5.25 8.19
CA VAL A 347 -22.44 6.36 9.16
C VAL A 347 -22.22 5.97 10.61
N ALA A 348 -22.33 4.69 10.94
CA ALA A 348 -22.05 4.19 12.30
C ALA A 348 -20.54 4.04 12.56
N CYS A 349 -19.71 4.04 11.53
CA CYS A 349 -18.26 3.85 11.60
C CYS A 349 -17.85 2.67 12.50
N ILE A 350 -18.66 1.61 12.50
CA ILE A 350 -18.37 0.43 13.32
C ILE A 350 -17.22 -0.35 12.66
N GLN A 351 -16.19 -0.62 13.45
CA GLN A 351 -15.08 -1.46 13.00
C GLN A 351 -15.49 -2.94 13.04
N ALA A 352 -15.11 -3.70 12.01
CA ALA A 352 -15.29 -5.15 12.01
C ALA A 352 -14.50 -5.83 13.13
N ILE A 353 -15.03 -6.91 13.65
CA ILE A 353 -14.37 -7.78 14.63
C ILE A 353 -14.25 -9.21 14.06
N PRO A 354 -13.19 -9.96 14.39
CA PRO A 354 -13.10 -11.35 14.01
C PRO A 354 -14.08 -12.17 14.86
N VAL A 355 -14.92 -12.95 14.20
CA VAL A 355 -15.99 -13.72 14.87
C VAL A 355 -15.75 -15.23 14.82
N LYS A 356 -14.99 -15.71 13.83
CA LYS A 356 -14.71 -17.13 13.65
C LYS A 356 -13.40 -17.36 12.90
N SER A 357 -12.80 -18.54 13.05
CA SER A 357 -11.62 -18.95 12.29
C SER A 357 -11.75 -20.40 11.82
N TYR A 358 -11.39 -20.64 10.56
CA TYR A 358 -11.45 -21.94 9.89
C TYR A 358 -10.11 -22.25 9.19
N GLY A 359 -9.18 -22.92 9.87
CA GLY A 359 -7.97 -23.45 9.23
C GLY A 359 -7.12 -22.42 8.48
N GLY A 360 -7.07 -21.18 8.97
CA GLY A 360 -6.32 -20.09 8.34
C GLY A 360 -7.21 -19.04 7.65
N VAL A 361 -8.52 -19.31 7.55
CA VAL A 361 -9.49 -18.30 7.13
C VAL A 361 -10.13 -17.68 8.37
N GLU A 362 -10.11 -16.35 8.46
CA GLU A 362 -10.81 -15.61 9.49
C GLU A 362 -12.10 -15.01 8.94
N VAL A 363 -13.17 -15.14 9.70
CA VAL A 363 -14.44 -14.48 9.40
C VAL A 363 -14.56 -13.25 10.26
N TRP A 364 -14.78 -12.11 9.62
CA TRP A 364 -14.95 -10.81 10.26
C TRP A 364 -16.37 -10.32 10.05
N SER A 365 -16.95 -9.65 11.03
CA SER A 365 -18.31 -9.11 10.95
C SER A 365 -18.38 -7.70 11.50
N LYS A 366 -19.19 -6.84 10.90
CA LYS A 366 -19.54 -5.51 11.38
C LYS A 366 -21.00 -5.17 11.14
N ASP A 367 -21.62 -4.46 12.04
CA ASP A 367 -22.95 -3.88 11.82
C ASP A 367 -22.88 -2.68 10.87
N LEU A 368 -23.91 -2.50 10.06
CA LEU A 368 -24.11 -1.35 9.19
C LEU A 368 -25.28 -0.49 9.66
N GLY A 369 -25.16 0.83 9.51
CA GLY A 369 -26.15 1.83 9.92
C GLY A 369 -26.21 2.09 11.43
N LYS A 370 -26.26 1.06 12.22
CA LYS A 370 -26.21 1.10 13.71
C LYS A 370 -25.94 -0.29 14.29
N ALA A 371 -25.45 -0.33 15.51
CA ALA A 371 -25.28 -1.59 16.22
C ALA A 371 -26.57 -2.39 16.29
N ASN A 372 -26.46 -3.69 16.08
CA ASN A 372 -27.58 -4.66 16.09
C ASN A 372 -28.72 -4.31 15.14
N SER A 373 -28.41 -3.71 13.99
CA SER A 373 -29.39 -3.30 12.98
C SER A 373 -30.06 -4.47 12.27
N GLY A 374 -29.44 -5.66 12.28
CA GLY A 374 -29.81 -6.77 11.41
C GLY A 374 -29.27 -6.62 9.98
N LYS A 375 -28.49 -5.60 9.70
CA LYS A 375 -27.75 -5.41 8.46
C LYS A 375 -26.26 -5.46 8.74
N LYS A 376 -25.53 -6.34 8.09
CA LYS A 376 -24.11 -6.56 8.34
C LYS A 376 -23.30 -6.64 7.06
N ALA A 377 -22.03 -6.22 7.18
CA ALA A 377 -20.97 -6.66 6.29
C ALA A 377 -20.16 -7.75 6.98
N PHE A 378 -19.74 -8.77 6.24
CA PHE A 378 -18.83 -9.79 6.75
C PHE A 378 -17.82 -10.20 5.69
N ALA A 379 -16.61 -10.50 6.15
CA ALA A 379 -15.49 -10.80 5.27
C ALA A 379 -14.85 -12.14 5.63
N PHE A 380 -14.30 -12.79 4.62
CA PHE A 380 -13.52 -14.03 4.73
C PHE A 380 -12.09 -13.72 4.34
N LEU A 381 -11.21 -13.55 5.31
CA LEU A 381 -9.79 -13.31 5.11
C LEU A 381 -9.02 -14.63 5.11
N ASN A 382 -8.43 -15.02 4.01
CA ASN A 382 -7.57 -16.19 3.91
C ASN A 382 -6.11 -15.78 4.09
N ASP A 383 -5.58 -15.95 5.31
CA ASP A 383 -4.17 -15.66 5.63
C ASP A 383 -3.28 -16.90 5.43
N THR A 384 -3.46 -17.61 4.31
CA THR A 384 -2.65 -18.78 3.95
C THR A 384 -2.18 -18.74 2.50
N ASP A 385 -1.07 -19.43 2.21
CA ASP A 385 -0.49 -19.55 0.85
C ASP A 385 -1.28 -20.48 -0.10
N SER A 386 -2.52 -20.84 0.24
CA SER A 386 -3.34 -21.74 -0.59
C SER A 386 -4.81 -21.34 -0.55
N GLU A 387 -5.50 -21.60 -1.66
CA GLU A 387 -6.94 -21.48 -1.73
C GLU A 387 -7.64 -22.27 -0.61
N LYS A 388 -8.71 -21.73 -0.03
CA LYS A 388 -9.49 -22.33 1.04
C LYS A 388 -10.97 -22.28 0.72
N THR A 389 -11.64 -23.41 0.93
CA THR A 389 -13.12 -23.46 0.91
C THR A 389 -13.63 -23.58 2.33
N VAL A 390 -14.51 -22.67 2.72
CA VAL A 390 -15.16 -22.66 4.04
C VAL A 390 -16.65 -22.51 3.92
N THR A 391 -17.36 -23.08 4.88
CA THR A 391 -18.82 -22.93 5.01
C THR A 391 -19.12 -22.26 6.35
N VAL A 392 -19.88 -21.17 6.31
CA VAL A 392 -20.28 -20.38 7.48
C VAL A 392 -21.79 -20.36 7.56
N ILE A 393 -22.34 -20.64 8.74
CA ILE A 393 -23.76 -20.42 9.04
C ILE A 393 -23.94 -18.95 9.50
N PHE A 394 -25.04 -18.32 9.11
CA PHE A 394 -25.19 -16.87 9.35
C PHE A 394 -25.27 -16.48 10.83
N SER A 395 -25.64 -17.39 11.73
CA SER A 395 -25.56 -17.14 13.18
C SER A 395 -24.10 -16.91 13.66
N GLU A 396 -23.09 -17.40 12.95
CA GLU A 396 -21.68 -17.17 13.27
C GLU A 396 -21.21 -15.74 12.90
N VAL A 397 -21.94 -15.04 12.03
CA VAL A 397 -21.74 -13.62 11.73
C VAL A 397 -22.80 -12.72 12.40
N GLY A 398 -23.67 -13.31 13.23
CA GLY A 398 -24.67 -12.58 14.03
C GLY A 398 -25.98 -12.28 13.30
N LEU A 399 -26.34 -13.09 12.30
CA LEU A 399 -27.60 -13.00 11.54
C LEU A 399 -28.37 -14.31 11.56
N ASP A 400 -29.69 -14.24 11.47
CA ASP A 400 -30.60 -15.35 11.24
C ASP A 400 -31.63 -14.98 10.18
N GLY A 401 -32.12 -15.96 9.44
CA GLY A 401 -33.14 -15.78 8.39
C GLY A 401 -32.61 -15.02 7.17
N VAL A 402 -31.32 -15.13 6.86
CA VAL A 402 -30.72 -14.55 5.65
C VAL A 402 -31.12 -15.39 4.44
N GLU A 403 -31.76 -14.78 3.45
CA GLU A 403 -32.17 -15.41 2.19
C GLU A 403 -31.26 -15.02 1.01
N VAL A 404 -30.63 -13.85 1.06
CA VAL A 404 -29.76 -13.32 0.02
C VAL A 404 -28.54 -12.66 0.64
N VAL A 405 -27.37 -12.86 0.04
CA VAL A 405 -26.17 -12.09 0.31
C VAL A 405 -25.73 -11.36 -0.95
N ARG A 406 -25.17 -10.18 -0.78
CA ARG A 406 -24.59 -9.37 -1.85
C ARG A 406 -23.09 -9.52 -1.84
N ASP A 407 -22.49 -9.97 -2.90
CA ASP A 407 -21.03 -10.01 -3.08
C ASP A 407 -20.54 -8.61 -3.46
N ALA A 408 -19.71 -8.00 -2.60
CA ALA A 408 -19.22 -6.65 -2.78
C ALA A 408 -18.13 -6.53 -3.87
N TRP A 409 -17.56 -7.65 -4.34
CA TRP A 409 -16.57 -7.66 -5.41
C TRP A 409 -17.19 -7.88 -6.79
N THR A 410 -18.10 -8.85 -6.90
CA THR A 410 -18.75 -9.18 -8.19
C THR A 410 -20.01 -8.37 -8.44
N HIS A 411 -20.53 -7.71 -7.40
CA HIS A 411 -21.79 -6.99 -7.44
C HIS A 411 -22.98 -7.88 -7.78
N GLU A 412 -22.95 -9.12 -7.32
CA GLU A 412 -24.01 -10.11 -7.56
C GLU A 412 -24.76 -10.46 -6.28
N ASP A 413 -26.07 -10.70 -6.39
CA ASP A 413 -26.89 -11.20 -5.33
C ASP A 413 -26.91 -12.72 -5.39
N ILE A 414 -26.61 -13.38 -4.28
CA ILE A 414 -26.52 -14.84 -4.16
C ILE A 414 -27.62 -15.31 -3.21
N ALA A 415 -28.55 -16.15 -3.71
CA ALA A 415 -29.54 -16.79 -2.87
C ALA A 415 -28.89 -17.83 -1.97
N VAL A 416 -29.27 -17.83 -0.70
CA VAL A 416 -28.67 -18.69 0.33
C VAL A 416 -29.74 -19.32 1.21
N ASP A 417 -29.40 -20.44 1.87
CA ASP A 417 -30.27 -21.15 2.81
C ASP A 417 -29.50 -21.41 4.12
N GLY A 418 -29.61 -20.48 5.05
CA GLY A 418 -29.04 -20.55 6.40
C GLY A 418 -27.50 -20.56 6.47
N LYS A 419 -26.80 -20.69 5.35
CA LYS A 419 -25.32 -20.73 5.26
C LYS A 419 -24.80 -20.27 3.92
N ILE A 420 -23.49 -19.92 3.89
CA ILE A 420 -22.76 -19.67 2.66
C ILE A 420 -21.51 -20.54 2.60
N THR A 421 -21.19 -21.09 1.43
CA THR A 421 -19.93 -21.78 1.15
C THR A 421 -19.15 -20.97 0.13
N VAL A 422 -17.92 -20.60 0.47
CA VAL A 422 -17.07 -19.76 -0.36
C VAL A 422 -15.69 -20.37 -0.54
N THR A 423 -15.09 -20.14 -1.68
CA THR A 423 -13.70 -20.49 -1.99
C THR A 423 -12.88 -19.20 -2.12
N ILE A 424 -11.91 -19.05 -1.24
CA ILE A 424 -11.11 -17.82 -1.09
C ILE A 424 -9.70 -18.10 -1.61
N PRO A 425 -9.20 -17.32 -2.57
CA PRO A 425 -7.82 -17.43 -3.04
C PRO A 425 -6.80 -17.30 -1.92
N SER A 426 -5.57 -17.75 -2.17
CA SER A 426 -4.43 -17.47 -1.30
C SER A 426 -4.31 -15.97 -1.08
N HIS A 427 -4.16 -15.54 0.19
CA HIS A 427 -4.09 -14.13 0.62
C HIS A 427 -5.31 -13.28 0.21
N GLY A 428 -6.38 -13.93 -0.28
CA GLY A 428 -7.59 -13.25 -0.75
C GLY A 428 -8.56 -12.89 0.37
N THR A 429 -9.40 -11.91 0.11
CA THR A 429 -10.52 -11.53 0.98
C THR A 429 -11.79 -11.35 0.18
N LEU A 430 -12.81 -12.12 0.51
CA LEU A 430 -14.16 -11.94 0.00
C LEU A 430 -14.98 -11.14 1.00
N VAL A 431 -15.86 -10.26 0.50
CA VAL A 431 -16.70 -9.40 1.34
C VAL A 431 -18.14 -9.50 0.86
N TYR A 432 -19.04 -9.71 1.81
CA TYR A 432 -20.48 -9.80 1.56
C TYR A 432 -21.26 -8.86 2.47
N THR A 433 -22.43 -8.43 2.02
CA THR A 433 -23.43 -7.80 2.87
C THR A 433 -24.70 -8.64 2.90
N ALA A 434 -25.38 -8.62 4.03
CA ALA A 434 -26.65 -9.30 4.20
C ALA A 434 -27.56 -8.59 5.19
N GLU A 435 -28.85 -8.87 5.07
CA GLU A 435 -29.88 -8.45 6.02
C GLU A 435 -30.58 -9.69 6.60
N GLY A 436 -30.87 -9.65 7.88
CA GLY A 436 -31.52 -10.70 8.61
C GLY A 436 -31.89 -10.28 10.03
N LYS A 437 -32.40 -11.20 10.81
CA LYS A 437 -32.64 -10.95 12.22
C LYS A 437 -31.31 -10.97 12.96
N ASN A 438 -31.02 -9.91 13.72
CA ASN A 438 -29.81 -9.90 14.57
C ASN A 438 -29.92 -10.98 15.65
N VAL A 439 -28.90 -11.79 15.80
CA VAL A 439 -28.74 -12.79 16.85
C VAL A 439 -27.36 -12.66 17.49
N ASP A 440 -27.27 -13.14 18.73
CA ASP A 440 -25.95 -13.20 19.38
C ASP A 440 -25.03 -14.15 18.61
N ILE A 441 -23.81 -13.70 18.36
CA ILE A 441 -22.80 -14.50 17.65
C ILE A 441 -22.52 -15.75 18.47
N GLN A 442 -22.92 -16.91 17.98
CA GLN A 442 -22.70 -18.19 18.67
C GLN A 442 -21.22 -18.50 18.73
N GLY A 443 -20.67 -18.54 19.93
CA GLY A 443 -19.26 -18.86 20.21
C GLY A 443 -18.37 -17.67 20.56
N SER A 444 -18.90 -16.44 20.55
CA SER A 444 -18.27 -15.32 21.20
C SER A 444 -18.77 -15.22 22.64
N GLU A 445 -18.17 -15.92 23.55
CA GLU A 445 -18.29 -15.52 24.96
C GLU A 445 -17.65 -14.13 25.05
N GLY A 446 -18.52 -13.12 25.06
CA GLY A 446 -18.15 -11.72 25.22
C GLY A 446 -17.38 -11.51 26.52
N SER A 447 -16.13 -11.29 26.42
CA SER A 447 -15.33 -10.76 27.52
C SER A 447 -15.67 -9.29 27.71
N SER A 448 -16.74 -9.01 28.42
CA SER A 448 -16.95 -7.73 29.08
C SER A 448 -16.46 -7.83 30.52
N LYS A 449 -15.15 -7.80 30.69
CA LYS A 449 -14.52 -7.46 31.96
C LYS A 449 -13.11 -6.95 31.67
N PRO A 450 -12.67 -5.81 32.17
CA PRO A 450 -11.25 -5.47 32.13
C PRO A 450 -10.53 -6.47 33.03
N SER A 451 -9.95 -7.51 32.44
CA SER A 451 -9.09 -8.43 33.17
C SER A 451 -7.73 -7.76 33.35
N THR A 452 -7.26 -7.73 34.55
CA THR A 452 -5.87 -7.43 34.93
C THR A 452 -4.95 -8.61 34.62
N GLU A 453 -5.34 -9.49 33.69
CA GLU A 453 -4.52 -10.64 33.27
C GLU A 453 -3.63 -10.26 32.09
N PRO A 454 -2.40 -10.75 32.06
CA PRO A 454 -1.43 -10.46 31.01
C PRO A 454 -1.97 -10.90 29.63
N MET A 455 -1.76 -10.08 28.61
CA MET A 455 -2.20 -10.42 27.24
C MET A 455 -1.38 -11.57 26.68
N ILE A 456 -1.95 -12.36 25.75
CA ILE A 456 -1.24 -13.48 25.07
C ILE A 456 0.08 -13.01 24.44
N SER A 457 0.16 -11.79 23.96
CA SER A 457 1.38 -11.17 23.44
C SER A 457 2.53 -11.12 24.46
N ASP A 458 2.23 -11.06 25.74
CA ASP A 458 3.22 -10.97 26.81
C ASP A 458 3.95 -12.31 27.03
N TYR A 459 3.40 -13.40 26.50
CA TYR A 459 4.00 -14.74 26.56
C TYR A 459 4.84 -15.09 25.32
N ASN A 460 4.87 -14.23 24.30
CA ASN A 460 5.69 -14.44 23.12
C ASN A 460 7.16 -14.16 23.46
N VAL A 461 8.02 -15.10 23.08
CA VAL A 461 9.46 -15.00 23.35
C VAL A 461 10.27 -15.10 22.07
N GLY A 462 11.32 -14.28 21.97
CA GLY A 462 12.29 -14.36 20.90
C GLY A 462 13.17 -15.61 20.98
N PRO A 463 13.89 -15.96 19.90
CA PRO A 463 14.68 -17.20 19.80
C PRO A 463 15.75 -17.33 20.89
N MET A 464 16.38 -16.25 21.30
CA MET A 464 17.40 -16.28 22.35
C MET A 464 16.81 -16.60 23.73
N THR A 465 15.67 -15.98 24.04
CA THR A 465 14.93 -16.24 25.29
C THR A 465 14.45 -17.67 25.34
N ALA A 466 13.86 -18.19 24.25
CA ALA A 466 13.43 -19.59 24.15
C ALA A 466 14.60 -20.57 24.39
N LYS A 467 15.74 -20.36 23.71
CA LYS A 467 16.93 -21.18 23.87
C LYS A 467 17.45 -21.17 25.33
N ASN A 468 17.43 -20.01 25.98
CA ASN A 468 17.84 -19.89 27.38
C ASN A 468 16.86 -20.59 28.31
N LEU A 469 15.54 -20.47 28.10
CA LEU A 469 14.52 -21.18 28.85
C LEU A 469 14.72 -22.71 28.74
N ILE A 470 14.92 -23.22 27.53
CA ILE A 470 15.15 -24.63 27.25
C ILE A 470 16.44 -25.11 27.94
N LYS A 471 17.54 -24.36 27.84
CA LYS A 471 18.80 -24.65 28.50
C LYS A 471 18.64 -24.70 30.00
N ASN A 472 17.75 -23.91 30.59
CA ASN A 472 17.45 -23.88 32.02
C ASN A 472 16.34 -24.85 32.43
N GLY A 473 16.00 -25.82 31.60
CA GLY A 473 15.10 -26.91 31.92
C GLY A 473 13.63 -26.73 31.54
N ALA A 474 13.28 -25.71 30.77
CA ALA A 474 11.92 -25.62 30.24
C ALA A 474 11.60 -26.79 29.30
N THR A 475 10.39 -27.28 29.40
CA THR A 475 9.88 -28.35 28.51
C THR A 475 9.53 -27.74 27.14
N LEU A 476 10.24 -28.19 26.11
CA LEU A 476 9.94 -27.78 24.73
C LEU A 476 8.87 -28.69 24.14
N ILE A 477 7.79 -28.12 23.63
CA ILE A 477 6.66 -28.86 23.05
C ILE A 477 6.38 -28.38 21.61
N ASP A 478 6.45 -29.32 20.68
CA ASP A 478 5.98 -29.19 19.33
C ASP A 478 4.49 -29.51 19.29
N VAL A 479 3.68 -28.53 18.93
CA VAL A 479 2.22 -28.67 18.88
C VAL A 479 1.69 -28.98 17.49
N ARG A 480 2.57 -29.38 16.57
CA ARG A 480 2.20 -29.86 15.22
C ARG A 480 1.72 -31.31 15.27
N THR A 481 1.24 -31.82 14.14
CA THR A 481 0.84 -33.25 14.06
C THR A 481 2.03 -34.19 14.26
N ALA A 482 1.75 -35.44 14.57
CA ALA A 482 2.79 -36.46 14.73
C ALA A 482 3.59 -36.71 13.43
N GLU A 483 2.92 -36.56 12.26
CA GLU A 483 3.56 -36.70 10.95
C GLU A 483 4.53 -35.54 10.69
N GLU A 484 4.14 -34.31 11.03
CA GLU A 484 5.01 -33.12 10.89
C GLU A 484 6.20 -33.22 11.83
N PHE A 485 5.97 -33.66 13.05
CA PHE A 485 7.03 -33.89 14.05
C PHE A 485 8.04 -34.95 13.58
N ALA A 486 7.54 -36.06 12.99
CA ALA A 486 8.40 -37.11 12.47
C ALA A 486 9.27 -36.67 11.27
N LYS A 487 8.79 -35.72 10.50
CA LYS A 487 9.53 -35.14 9.36
C LYS A 487 10.65 -34.18 9.77
N GLY A 488 10.63 -33.70 11.01
CA GLY A 488 11.67 -32.82 11.56
C GLY A 488 11.11 -31.96 12.69
N HIS A 489 11.88 -31.83 13.76
CA HIS A 489 11.50 -31.05 14.95
C HIS A 489 12.74 -30.49 15.64
N ILE A 490 12.54 -29.52 16.53
CA ILE A 490 13.63 -28.97 17.34
C ILE A 490 14.11 -30.06 18.29
N ASN A 491 15.42 -30.32 18.30
CA ASN A 491 16.01 -31.38 19.13
C ASN A 491 15.61 -31.24 20.62
N GLY A 492 15.13 -32.32 21.21
CA GLY A 492 14.66 -32.36 22.60
C GLY A 492 13.17 -31.96 22.75
N ALA A 493 12.46 -31.58 21.69
CA ALA A 493 11.04 -31.33 21.76
C ALA A 493 10.22 -32.60 21.98
N LYS A 494 9.14 -32.47 22.74
CA LYS A 494 8.09 -33.48 22.86
C LYS A 494 6.92 -33.10 21.99
N ASN A 495 6.26 -34.07 21.36
CA ASN A 495 5.12 -33.80 20.52
C ASN A 495 3.80 -33.97 21.28
N ILE A 496 2.99 -32.91 21.27
CA ILE A 496 1.57 -32.95 21.64
C ILE A 496 0.81 -32.11 20.64
N TYR A 497 -0.02 -32.72 19.81
CA TYR A 497 -0.83 -31.96 18.86
C TYR A 497 -1.74 -30.97 19.62
N TYR A 498 -1.81 -29.72 19.15
CA TYR A 498 -2.41 -28.61 19.90
C TYR A 498 -3.86 -28.86 20.34
N VAL A 499 -4.66 -29.67 19.60
CA VAL A 499 -6.03 -30.01 19.99
C VAL A 499 -6.09 -31.05 21.08
N GLU A 500 -5.00 -31.76 21.34
CA GLU A 500 -4.89 -32.80 22.36
C GLU A 500 -4.16 -32.30 23.61
N ILE A 501 -3.73 -31.03 23.64
CA ILE A 501 -2.81 -30.52 24.66
C ILE A 501 -3.42 -30.61 26.05
N GLU A 502 -4.71 -30.31 26.19
CA GLU A 502 -5.44 -30.34 27.45
C GLU A 502 -5.44 -31.75 28.09
N GLN A 503 -5.55 -32.78 27.23
CA GLN A 503 -5.61 -34.17 27.69
C GLN A 503 -4.25 -34.74 27.99
N LYS A 504 -3.19 -34.30 27.31
CA LYS A 504 -1.87 -34.93 27.33
C LYS A 504 -0.82 -34.16 28.13
N ILE A 505 -0.99 -32.88 28.35
CA ILE A 505 0.02 -32.01 28.97
C ILE A 505 0.41 -32.47 30.38
N ALA A 506 -0.55 -32.95 31.19
CA ALA A 506 -0.29 -33.40 32.58
C ALA A 506 0.66 -34.58 32.65
N SER A 507 0.78 -35.40 31.60
CA SER A 507 1.76 -36.50 31.53
C SER A 507 3.19 -36.02 31.32
N ILE A 508 3.37 -34.80 30.80
CA ILE A 508 4.67 -34.21 30.44
C ILE A 508 5.09 -33.13 31.45
N ALA A 509 4.13 -32.32 31.87
CA ALA A 509 4.29 -31.21 32.81
C ALA A 509 3.15 -31.24 33.86
N PRO A 510 3.23 -32.15 34.85
CA PRO A 510 2.14 -32.30 35.84
C PRO A 510 2.03 -31.11 36.80
N ASN A 511 3.11 -30.36 37.00
CA ASN A 511 3.08 -29.13 37.77
C ASN A 511 2.79 -27.92 36.85
N LYS A 512 1.76 -27.18 37.18
CA LYS A 512 1.32 -26.03 36.41
C LYS A 512 2.29 -24.83 36.39
N SER A 513 3.28 -24.84 37.27
CA SER A 513 4.39 -23.88 37.28
C SER A 513 5.62 -24.34 36.47
N THR A 514 5.57 -25.52 35.85
CA THR A 514 6.64 -26.01 34.99
C THR A 514 6.82 -25.07 33.80
N PRO A 515 8.04 -24.56 33.54
CA PRO A 515 8.29 -23.74 32.37
C PRO A 515 8.11 -24.56 31.08
N ILE A 516 7.27 -24.07 30.18
CA ILE A 516 6.94 -24.72 28.92
C ILE A 516 7.21 -23.73 27.77
N VAL A 517 7.92 -24.16 26.72
CA VAL A 517 8.09 -23.42 25.47
C VAL A 517 7.34 -24.18 24.38
N LEU A 518 6.40 -23.48 23.75
CA LEU A 518 5.56 -24.00 22.66
C LEU A 518 6.07 -23.49 21.32
N TYR A 519 5.98 -24.32 20.28
CA TYR A 519 6.16 -23.90 18.91
C TYR A 519 5.33 -24.74 17.94
N CYS A 520 5.10 -24.19 16.74
CA CYS A 520 4.54 -24.91 15.60
C CYS A 520 5.25 -24.51 14.29
N SER A 521 4.60 -24.59 13.14
CA SER A 521 5.19 -24.15 11.87
C SER A 521 5.05 -22.64 11.64
N MET A 522 3.92 -22.00 12.02
CA MET A 522 3.58 -20.61 11.70
C MET A 522 2.94 -19.85 12.89
N ALA A 523 3.36 -20.11 14.10
CA ALA A 523 2.89 -19.50 15.34
C ALA A 523 1.40 -19.73 15.72
N LYS A 524 0.49 -20.02 14.81
CA LYS A 524 -0.97 -20.08 15.06
C LYS A 524 -1.36 -21.20 16.04
N ARG A 525 -0.92 -22.42 15.77
CA ARG A 525 -1.20 -23.61 16.63
C ARG A 525 -0.55 -23.48 18.00
N SER A 526 0.65 -22.90 18.08
CA SER A 526 1.33 -22.65 19.35
C SER A 526 0.64 -21.58 20.19
N THR A 527 0.08 -20.55 19.55
CA THR A 527 -0.76 -19.55 20.23
C THR A 527 -2.06 -20.16 20.77
N GLN A 528 -2.71 -21.02 20.01
CA GLN A 528 -3.91 -21.74 20.48
C GLN A 528 -3.59 -22.70 21.63
N ALA A 529 -2.46 -23.40 21.54
CA ALA A 529 -1.99 -24.26 22.64
C ALA A 529 -1.64 -23.48 23.89
N LEU A 530 -1.01 -22.29 23.72
CA LEU A 530 -0.72 -21.37 24.82
C LEU A 530 -2.01 -21.00 25.55
N GLN A 531 -3.03 -20.52 24.81
CA GLN A 531 -4.31 -20.12 25.41
C GLN A 531 -4.91 -21.27 26.22
N ARG A 532 -5.00 -22.47 25.66
CA ARG A 532 -5.52 -23.65 26.34
C ARG A 532 -4.78 -23.97 27.64
N LEU A 533 -3.44 -23.86 27.63
CA LEU A 533 -2.64 -24.07 28.82
C LEU A 533 -2.84 -23.00 29.89
N LEU A 534 -2.99 -21.75 29.49
CA LEU A 534 -3.31 -20.65 30.40
C LEU A 534 -4.70 -20.86 31.01
N ASP A 535 -5.70 -21.23 30.21
CA ASP A 535 -7.06 -21.55 30.68
C ASP A 535 -7.07 -22.72 31.68
N MET A 536 -6.17 -23.68 31.51
CA MET A 536 -5.94 -24.76 32.47
C MET A 536 -5.18 -24.34 33.73
N GLY A 537 -4.73 -23.08 33.79
CA GLY A 537 -4.00 -22.51 34.92
C GLY A 537 -2.50 -22.81 34.96
N TYR A 538 -1.88 -23.12 33.84
CA TYR A 538 -0.42 -23.14 33.72
C TYR A 538 0.11 -21.70 33.74
N THR A 539 1.14 -21.43 34.57
CA THR A 539 1.59 -20.05 34.85
C THR A 539 2.90 -19.66 34.17
N ASN A 540 3.65 -20.65 33.66
CA ASN A 540 4.97 -20.44 33.03
C ASN A 540 5.00 -20.99 31.61
N VAL A 541 4.13 -20.50 30.73
CA VAL A 541 4.07 -20.96 29.34
C VAL A 541 4.59 -19.85 28.43
N TYR A 542 5.43 -20.18 27.49
CA TYR A 542 6.06 -19.28 26.55
C TYR A 542 5.80 -19.75 25.13
N ASN A 543 5.51 -18.82 24.23
CA ASN A 543 5.28 -19.09 22.82
C ASN A 543 6.46 -18.62 21.97
N LEU A 544 7.21 -19.57 21.43
CA LEU A 544 8.27 -19.28 20.45
C LEU A 544 7.69 -18.97 19.07
N GLY A 545 6.44 -19.36 18.83
CA GLY A 545 5.79 -19.16 17.56
C GLY A 545 6.14 -20.23 16.53
N SER A 546 6.91 -19.91 15.53
CA SER A 546 7.30 -20.86 14.49
C SER A 546 8.60 -21.58 14.84
N MET A 547 8.78 -22.78 14.25
CA MET A 547 10.03 -23.52 14.34
C MET A 547 11.20 -22.72 13.74
N ASP A 548 10.94 -21.90 12.71
CA ASP A 548 11.95 -21.06 12.07
C ASP A 548 12.50 -19.99 13.00
N ASN A 549 11.72 -19.53 13.96
CA ASN A 549 12.19 -18.63 15.00
C ASN A 549 13.31 -19.23 15.86
N TYR A 550 13.39 -20.56 15.97
CA TYR A 550 14.46 -21.23 16.74
C TYR A 550 15.79 -21.29 15.99
N TYR A 551 15.70 -21.45 14.66
CA TYR A 551 16.88 -21.57 13.81
C TYR A 551 17.15 -20.23 13.10
N SER A 552 18.43 -19.94 12.82
CA SER A 552 18.77 -18.87 11.89
C SER A 552 18.14 -19.24 10.53
N LYS A 553 17.38 -18.33 9.91
CA LYS A 553 16.84 -18.58 8.57
C LYS A 553 17.98 -18.92 7.62
N PRO A 554 17.89 -19.99 6.85
CA PRO A 554 18.85 -20.24 5.79
C PRO A 554 18.79 -19.07 4.80
N THR A 555 19.96 -18.58 4.39
CA THR A 555 20.03 -17.53 3.36
C THR A 555 20.14 -18.18 2.01
N LEU A 556 19.26 -17.78 1.10
CA LEU A 556 19.38 -18.06 -0.32
C LEU A 556 20.08 -16.87 -0.98
N THR A 557 21.19 -17.13 -1.65
CA THR A 557 21.85 -16.13 -2.48
C THR A 557 21.96 -16.62 -3.91
N PHE A 558 21.53 -15.78 -4.85
CA PHE A 558 21.71 -16.07 -6.25
C PHE A 558 23.11 -15.65 -6.70
N SER A 559 23.75 -16.48 -7.52
CA SER A 559 25.03 -16.13 -8.12
C SER A 559 24.85 -14.98 -9.11
N THR A 560 25.58 -13.89 -8.93
CA THR A 560 25.59 -12.74 -9.85
C THR A 560 26.14 -13.10 -11.26
N GLU A 561 26.80 -14.25 -11.40
CA GLU A 561 27.30 -14.71 -12.72
C GLU A 561 26.19 -15.20 -13.64
N THR A 562 25.01 -15.51 -13.12
CA THR A 562 23.86 -15.98 -13.89
C THR A 562 23.07 -14.88 -14.57
N CYS A 563 23.30 -13.64 -14.22
CA CYS A 563 22.58 -12.47 -14.77
C CYS A 563 23.27 -11.86 -15.99
N LYS A 564 23.94 -12.64 -16.80
CA LYS A 564 24.44 -12.21 -18.10
C LYS A 564 23.38 -12.43 -19.18
N VAL A 565 23.65 -11.93 -20.39
CA VAL A 565 22.91 -12.33 -21.58
C VAL A 565 22.73 -13.84 -21.56
N VAL A 566 21.52 -14.26 -21.22
CA VAL A 566 21.22 -15.69 -21.12
C VAL A 566 20.49 -16.15 -22.37
N THR A 567 20.80 -17.36 -22.80
CA THR A 567 20.10 -17.99 -23.92
C THR A 567 18.89 -18.74 -23.40
N VAL A 568 17.76 -18.66 -24.06
CA VAL A 568 16.60 -19.51 -23.81
C VAL A 568 17.03 -20.98 -23.66
N GLY A 569 16.59 -21.65 -22.62
CA GLY A 569 16.98 -23.01 -22.28
C GLY A 569 18.28 -23.13 -21.46
N GLN A 570 18.92 -22.02 -21.10
CA GLN A 570 20.11 -22.03 -20.23
C GLN A 570 19.74 -22.43 -18.80
N ALA A 571 20.59 -23.24 -18.15
CA ALA A 571 20.44 -23.57 -16.74
C ALA A 571 20.83 -22.37 -15.87
N VAL A 572 20.07 -22.16 -14.80
CA VAL A 572 20.33 -21.14 -13.78
C VAL A 572 21.10 -21.77 -12.62
N LYS A 573 22.17 -21.11 -12.18
CA LYS A 573 22.91 -21.53 -10.98
C LYS A 573 22.48 -20.67 -9.82
N VAL A 574 22.14 -21.32 -8.70
CA VAL A 574 21.82 -20.67 -7.44
C VAL A 574 22.81 -21.15 -6.38
N ASN A 575 23.48 -20.20 -5.75
CA ASN A 575 24.26 -20.48 -4.55
C ASN A 575 23.40 -20.19 -3.34
N PHE A 576 23.43 -21.12 -2.38
CA PHE A 576 22.72 -20.95 -1.10
C PHE A 576 23.59 -21.36 0.08
N THR A 577 23.30 -20.76 1.22
CA THR A 577 23.87 -21.16 2.49
C THR A 577 22.75 -21.65 3.38
N ALA A 578 22.81 -22.91 3.80
CA ALA A 578 21.86 -23.50 4.74
C ALA A 578 22.60 -23.93 6.01
N SER A 579 22.32 -23.28 7.11
CA SER A 579 23.05 -23.54 8.37
C SER A 579 22.45 -24.66 9.24
N SER A 580 21.29 -25.22 8.89
CA SER A 580 20.50 -26.02 9.81
C SER A 580 19.99 -27.37 9.31
N TYR A 581 20.21 -27.72 8.04
CA TYR A 581 19.66 -28.94 7.45
C TYR A 581 20.69 -29.71 6.66
N ASP A 582 20.71 -31.05 6.83
CA ASP A 582 21.55 -31.95 6.02
C ASP A 582 20.93 -32.06 4.61
N SER A 583 21.71 -31.70 3.60
CA SER A 583 21.37 -31.81 2.16
C SER A 583 20.05 -31.16 1.68
N PRO A 584 19.84 -29.87 1.95
CA PRO A 584 18.67 -29.18 1.43
C PRO A 584 18.70 -29.07 -0.09
N LYS A 585 17.53 -29.10 -0.75
CA LYS A 585 17.38 -28.91 -2.17
C LYS A 585 16.81 -27.55 -2.49
N VAL A 586 17.26 -26.96 -3.57
CA VAL A 586 16.71 -25.70 -4.08
C VAL A 586 15.73 -26.00 -5.22
N TYR A 587 14.54 -25.49 -5.09
CA TYR A 587 13.52 -25.49 -6.13
C TYR A 587 13.33 -24.07 -6.66
N VAL A 588 12.98 -23.91 -7.91
CA VAL A 588 12.70 -22.61 -8.50
C VAL A 588 11.42 -22.64 -9.32
N SER A 589 10.69 -21.57 -9.29
CA SER A 589 9.57 -21.30 -10.18
C SER A 589 9.72 -19.92 -10.82
N ALA A 590 9.14 -19.76 -12.02
CA ALA A 590 9.31 -18.55 -12.81
C ALA A 590 7.95 -17.95 -13.19
N GLY A 591 7.87 -16.60 -13.23
CA GLY A 591 6.70 -15.84 -13.64
C GLY A 591 5.91 -15.23 -12.48
N LYS A 592 4.97 -14.35 -12.82
CA LYS A 592 4.14 -13.62 -11.85
C LYS A 592 3.35 -14.53 -10.89
N ASN A 593 2.91 -15.71 -11.36
CA ASN A 593 2.12 -16.68 -10.58
C ASN A 593 2.98 -17.85 -10.08
N SER A 594 4.25 -17.61 -9.80
CA SER A 594 5.16 -18.65 -9.35
C SER A 594 4.89 -19.01 -7.88
N THR A 595 4.58 -20.26 -7.63
CA THR A 595 4.33 -20.85 -6.32
C THR A 595 5.28 -22.02 -6.08
N PHE A 596 5.43 -22.44 -4.83
CA PHE A 596 6.19 -23.64 -4.51
C PHE A 596 5.61 -24.90 -5.19
N THR A 597 4.31 -24.97 -5.37
CA THR A 597 3.63 -26.09 -6.05
C THR A 597 4.05 -26.25 -7.53
N ASN A 598 4.46 -25.15 -8.16
CA ASN A 598 4.92 -25.14 -9.56
C ASN A 598 6.45 -25.11 -9.67
N ALA A 599 7.15 -25.20 -8.53
CA ALA A 599 8.60 -25.14 -8.52
C ALA A 599 9.21 -26.49 -8.96
N VAL A 600 10.27 -26.40 -9.73
CA VAL A 600 11.09 -27.57 -10.16
C VAL A 600 12.46 -27.52 -9.51
N PRO A 601 13.14 -28.66 -9.31
CA PRO A 601 14.52 -28.65 -8.85
C PRO A 601 15.38 -27.71 -9.68
N ILE A 602 16.28 -26.96 -9.05
CA ILE A 602 17.10 -25.96 -9.73
C ILE A 602 17.92 -26.57 -10.89
N GLU A 603 18.32 -27.81 -10.75
CA GLU A 603 19.09 -28.54 -11.77
C GLU A 603 18.28 -28.82 -13.03
N GLU A 604 16.96 -28.86 -12.91
CA GLU A 604 16.00 -29.08 -13.98
C GLU A 604 15.46 -27.79 -14.58
N PHE A 605 15.62 -26.67 -13.89
CA PHE A 605 15.08 -25.40 -14.34
C PHE A 605 15.86 -24.85 -15.53
N LYS A 606 15.12 -24.50 -16.56
CA LYS A 606 15.62 -23.79 -17.74
C LYS A 606 14.82 -22.54 -18.00
N ILE A 607 15.48 -21.51 -18.50
CA ILE A 607 14.81 -20.26 -18.86
C ILE A 607 13.76 -20.58 -19.94
N PRO A 608 12.49 -20.22 -19.72
CA PRO A 608 11.40 -20.50 -20.64
C PRO A 608 11.62 -19.89 -22.01
N ALA A 609 11.08 -20.53 -23.05
CA ALA A 609 11.12 -20.01 -24.41
C ALA A 609 10.21 -18.81 -24.65
N SER A 610 9.26 -18.55 -23.78
CA SER A 610 8.38 -17.40 -23.90
C SER A 610 9.07 -16.11 -23.42
N SER A 611 9.03 -15.18 -24.26
CA SER A 611 9.64 -13.89 -24.29
C SER A 611 9.20 -12.93 -23.20
N CYS A 612 9.77 -12.98 -22.03
CA CYS A 612 9.84 -11.79 -21.20
C CYS A 612 11.31 -11.40 -21.08
N TYR A 613 11.64 -10.16 -21.34
CA TYR A 613 12.94 -9.58 -21.02
C TYR A 613 13.18 -9.52 -19.51
N TYR A 614 12.15 -9.81 -18.74
CA TYR A 614 12.08 -9.73 -17.30
C TYR A 614 11.41 -10.99 -16.73
N LEU A 615 12.09 -11.68 -15.85
CA LEU A 615 11.59 -12.90 -15.24
C LEU A 615 11.79 -12.82 -13.73
N THR A 616 10.71 -12.85 -12.97
CA THR A 616 10.81 -13.08 -11.54
C THR A 616 11.01 -14.57 -11.30
N LEU A 617 12.12 -14.92 -10.66
CA LEU A 617 12.37 -16.25 -10.12
C LEU A 617 12.09 -16.24 -8.64
N LYS A 618 11.25 -17.14 -8.18
CA LYS A 618 11.14 -17.50 -6.76
C LYS A 618 11.92 -18.77 -6.51
N ALA A 619 12.85 -18.73 -5.59
CA ALA A 619 13.60 -19.88 -5.16
C ALA A 619 13.14 -20.32 -3.78
N TYR A 620 13.07 -21.62 -3.60
CA TYR A 620 12.59 -22.27 -2.37
C TYR A 620 13.64 -23.24 -1.87
N LEU A 621 14.03 -23.10 -0.61
CA LEU A 621 14.89 -24.07 0.05
C LEU A 621 14.02 -25.16 0.67
N VAL A 622 14.13 -26.37 0.16
CA VAL A 622 13.23 -27.48 0.50
C VAL A 622 14.01 -28.64 1.09
N GLN A 623 13.50 -29.16 2.19
CA GLN A 623 13.97 -30.44 2.76
C GLN A 623 12.75 -31.28 3.11
N ASP A 624 12.77 -32.56 2.72
CA ASP A 624 11.71 -33.55 2.98
C ASP A 624 10.29 -33.06 2.53
N GLY A 625 10.25 -32.29 1.44
CA GLY A 625 9.01 -31.75 0.87
C GLY A 625 8.45 -30.52 1.58
N VAL A 626 9.16 -29.94 2.56
CA VAL A 626 8.78 -28.73 3.28
C VAL A 626 9.68 -27.58 2.85
N CYS A 627 9.07 -26.43 2.51
CA CYS A 627 9.79 -25.20 2.19
C CYS A 627 10.19 -24.49 3.51
N TYR A 628 11.47 -24.25 3.69
CA TYR A 628 12.03 -23.62 4.89
C TYR A 628 12.47 -22.17 4.69
N ALA A 629 12.76 -21.79 3.45
CA ALA A 629 13.06 -20.42 3.08
C ALA A 629 12.68 -20.20 1.63
N GLN A 630 12.25 -18.99 1.34
CA GLN A 630 12.00 -18.56 -0.03
C GLN A 630 12.66 -17.21 -0.26
N GLU A 631 13.14 -17.00 -1.48
CA GLU A 631 13.70 -15.75 -1.94
C GLU A 631 13.21 -15.46 -3.35
N SER A 632 12.90 -14.20 -3.62
CA SER A 632 12.55 -13.74 -4.95
C SER A 632 13.69 -12.95 -5.52
N ILE A 633 14.07 -13.26 -6.75
CA ILE A 633 15.03 -12.46 -7.51
C ILE A 633 14.40 -12.06 -8.82
N GLU A 634 14.57 -10.82 -9.18
CA GLU A 634 14.26 -10.34 -10.50
C GLU A 634 15.40 -10.70 -11.42
N PHE A 635 15.08 -11.50 -12.41
CA PHE A 635 16.04 -12.03 -13.35
C PHE A 635 15.79 -11.39 -14.72
N ILE A 636 16.67 -10.50 -15.09
CA ILE A 636 16.63 -9.92 -16.43
C ILE A 636 17.36 -10.85 -17.37
N TYR A 637 16.64 -11.48 -18.26
CA TYR A 637 17.28 -12.22 -19.30
C TYR A 637 17.08 -11.54 -20.65
N TRP A 638 18.10 -11.66 -21.43
CA TRP A 638 18.22 -11.04 -22.71
C TRP A 638 18.71 -12.07 -23.71
N SER A 639 18.00 -12.26 -24.80
CA SER A 639 18.51 -13.03 -25.91
C SER A 639 19.28 -12.11 -26.87
N LYS A 640 20.53 -12.45 -27.19
CA LYS A 640 21.34 -11.72 -28.14
C LYS A 640 20.64 -11.54 -29.52
N ASP A 641 19.67 -12.38 -29.82
CA ASP A 641 18.93 -12.41 -31.06
C ASP A 641 17.62 -11.56 -31.01
N THR A 642 17.36 -10.84 -29.92
CA THR A 642 16.12 -10.07 -29.72
C THR A 642 16.25 -8.58 -30.04
N VAL A 643 17.43 -7.99 -30.05
CA VAL A 643 17.64 -6.60 -30.48
C VAL A 643 18.33 -6.57 -31.82
N ASP A 644 17.64 -6.01 -32.79
CA ASP A 644 18.17 -5.90 -34.15
C ASP A 644 19.13 -4.71 -34.28
N VAL A 645 18.86 -3.61 -33.57
CA VAL A 645 19.67 -2.39 -33.65
C VAL A 645 19.82 -1.75 -32.26
N PHE A 646 21.02 -1.74 -31.72
CA PHE A 646 21.29 -1.00 -30.46
C PHE A 646 21.34 0.52 -30.72
N ALA A 647 20.75 1.27 -29.82
CA ALA A 647 20.70 2.72 -29.90
C ALA A 647 22.11 3.35 -29.92
N GLY A 648 23.07 2.76 -29.19
CA GLY A 648 24.47 3.18 -29.17
C GLY A 648 25.17 2.98 -30.52
N ASP A 649 24.86 1.90 -31.24
CA ASP A 649 25.47 1.56 -32.54
C ASP A 649 25.04 2.55 -33.65
N ILE A 650 23.91 3.23 -33.49
CA ILE A 650 23.38 4.22 -34.43
C ILE A 650 23.68 5.68 -33.99
N ARG A 651 24.73 5.91 -33.24
CA ARG A 651 25.07 7.25 -32.74
C ARG A 651 25.13 8.34 -33.85
N SER A 652 25.47 7.97 -35.09
CA SER A 652 25.42 8.87 -36.24
C SER A 652 24.02 9.38 -36.60
N LYS A 653 22.96 8.72 -36.12
CA LYS A 653 21.55 9.10 -36.30
C LYS A 653 20.98 9.92 -35.15
N TRP A 654 21.79 10.21 -34.16
CA TRP A 654 21.35 11.04 -33.04
C TRP A 654 21.24 12.51 -33.46
N LYS A 655 20.12 13.13 -33.17
CA LYS A 655 19.84 14.55 -33.43
C LYS A 655 20.25 15.46 -32.29
N LYS A 656 20.17 14.93 -31.07
CA LYS A 656 20.54 15.60 -29.84
C LYS A 656 21.17 14.61 -28.89
N ALA A 657 22.19 15.03 -28.18
CA ALA A 657 22.77 14.25 -27.10
C ALA A 657 23.40 15.23 -26.10
N THR A 658 22.72 15.43 -24.98
CA THR A 658 23.22 16.22 -23.85
C THR A 658 23.37 15.33 -22.62
N ASN A 659 24.19 15.73 -21.67
CA ASN A 659 24.50 14.97 -20.47
C ASN A 659 24.70 15.95 -19.30
N GLY A 660 24.23 15.60 -18.13
CA GLY A 660 24.30 16.48 -16.96
C GLY A 660 25.72 16.67 -16.47
N TRP A 661 26.55 15.62 -16.54
CA TRP A 661 27.97 15.65 -16.21
C TRP A 661 28.75 14.63 -17.05
N GLY A 662 30.02 14.92 -17.29
CA GLY A 662 30.88 14.00 -18.07
C GLY A 662 30.46 13.89 -19.54
N THR A 663 30.92 12.84 -20.19
CA THR A 663 30.62 12.53 -21.62
C THR A 663 29.85 11.23 -21.73
N LEU A 664 28.73 11.23 -22.45
CA LEU A 664 27.97 10.03 -22.78
C LEU A 664 28.87 8.92 -23.30
N GLN A 665 28.74 7.74 -22.74
CA GLN A 665 29.51 6.56 -23.12
C GLN A 665 28.63 5.58 -23.89
N ILE A 666 29.23 4.85 -24.84
CA ILE A 666 28.57 3.75 -25.54
C ILE A 666 29.17 2.45 -25.04
N ASP A 667 28.32 1.50 -24.69
CA ASP A 667 28.67 0.18 -24.18
C ASP A 667 29.50 0.21 -22.87
N LYS A 668 29.37 1.31 -22.14
CA LYS A 668 30.08 1.59 -20.87
C LYS A 668 29.25 2.52 -20.01
N THR A 669 29.40 2.41 -18.69
CA THR A 669 28.91 3.43 -17.74
C THR A 669 29.57 4.78 -18.00
N ILE A 670 29.08 5.83 -17.34
CA ILE A 670 29.69 7.15 -17.43
C ILE A 670 31.15 7.14 -16.97
N ASP A 671 31.52 6.28 -16.04
CA ASP A 671 32.88 6.06 -15.54
C ASP A 671 33.68 5.03 -16.35
N LYS A 672 33.16 4.60 -17.50
CA LYS A 672 33.80 3.68 -18.46
C LYS A 672 33.91 2.23 -17.97
N ASN A 673 33.13 1.85 -16.99
CA ASN A 673 33.03 0.49 -16.51
C ASN A 673 31.98 -0.33 -17.31
N THR A 674 31.81 -1.59 -16.98
CA THR A 674 30.75 -2.43 -17.53
C THR A 674 29.47 -2.12 -16.75
N PHE A 675 28.34 -1.92 -17.43
CA PHE A 675 27.05 -1.69 -16.79
C PHE A 675 26.72 -2.77 -15.74
N SER A 676 26.28 -2.35 -14.60
CA SER A 676 25.81 -3.22 -13.53
C SER A 676 24.58 -2.60 -12.85
N LEU A 677 23.41 -3.17 -13.10
CA LEU A 677 22.14 -2.70 -12.58
C LEU A 677 21.52 -3.77 -11.68
N SER A 678 21.36 -3.50 -10.41
CA SER A 678 20.84 -4.47 -9.43
C SER A 678 21.54 -5.82 -9.50
N GLY A 679 22.88 -5.82 -9.59
CA GLY A 679 23.72 -7.01 -9.72
C GLY A 679 23.79 -7.61 -11.12
N ASN A 680 23.02 -7.10 -12.08
CA ASN A 680 23.00 -7.61 -13.46
C ASN A 680 24.00 -6.87 -14.33
N LYS A 681 24.87 -7.58 -15.07
CA LYS A 681 25.88 -6.99 -15.94
C LYS A 681 25.45 -6.99 -17.40
N PHE A 682 25.65 -5.86 -18.08
CA PHE A 682 25.32 -5.69 -19.49
C PHE A 682 26.53 -5.18 -20.28
N SER A 683 26.66 -5.65 -21.51
CA SER A 683 27.77 -5.28 -22.40
C SER A 683 27.39 -4.25 -23.46
N LYS A 684 26.10 -3.93 -23.57
CA LYS A 684 25.54 -2.99 -24.54
C LYS A 684 24.68 -1.95 -23.85
N GLY A 685 24.72 -0.70 -24.32
CA GLY A 685 23.87 0.37 -23.78
C GLY A 685 24.49 1.75 -23.93
N ILE A 686 23.91 2.71 -23.21
CA ILE A 686 24.35 4.11 -23.15
C ILE A 686 24.52 4.48 -21.69
N GLY A 687 25.76 4.82 -21.30
CA GLY A 687 26.05 5.39 -19.98
C GLY A 687 25.91 6.90 -20.02
N ALA A 688 25.09 7.41 -19.14
CA ALA A 688 24.76 8.81 -19.04
C ALA A 688 24.84 9.31 -17.57
N HIS A 689 24.64 10.56 -17.41
CA HIS A 689 24.47 11.21 -16.11
C HIS A 689 23.24 12.13 -16.19
N ALA A 690 22.35 12.04 -15.23
CA ALA A 690 21.18 12.92 -15.24
C ALA A 690 21.60 14.40 -15.01
N GLU A 691 21.00 15.33 -15.67
CA GLU A 691 19.98 15.25 -16.73
C GLU A 691 20.58 14.89 -18.09
N SER A 692 20.16 13.82 -18.66
CA SER A 692 20.56 13.48 -20.02
C SER A 692 19.37 13.54 -20.97
N ASP A 693 19.61 13.95 -22.20
CA ASP A 693 18.57 14.10 -23.23
C ASP A 693 19.11 13.68 -24.59
N ILE A 694 18.64 12.53 -25.07
CA ILE A 694 19.11 11.88 -26.30
C ILE A 694 17.93 11.76 -27.26
N ILE A 695 18.00 12.39 -28.42
CA ILE A 695 17.02 12.29 -29.48
C ILE A 695 17.65 11.63 -30.69
N MET A 696 17.01 10.59 -31.23
CA MET A 696 17.50 9.87 -32.40
C MET A 696 16.36 9.49 -33.34
N ASP A 697 16.73 9.27 -34.62
CA ASP A 697 15.80 8.73 -35.60
C ASP A 697 15.54 7.25 -35.32
N ILE A 698 14.28 6.85 -35.39
CA ILE A 698 13.88 5.45 -35.26
C ILE A 698 14.34 4.70 -36.50
N PRO A 699 15.03 3.55 -36.37
CA PRO A 699 15.41 2.73 -37.51
C PRO A 699 14.19 2.24 -38.31
N GLU A 700 14.36 2.13 -39.62
CA GLU A 700 13.33 1.56 -40.49
C GLU A 700 13.02 0.12 -40.10
N GLY A 701 11.73 -0.22 -40.00
CA GLY A 701 11.27 -1.55 -39.63
C GLY A 701 11.18 -1.80 -38.11
N ALA A 702 11.62 -0.87 -37.27
CA ALA A 702 11.52 -0.99 -35.81
C ALA A 702 10.04 -1.01 -35.35
N LYS A 703 9.68 -2.04 -34.57
CA LYS A 703 8.33 -2.23 -34.03
C LYS A 703 8.28 -2.07 -32.52
N LYS A 704 9.40 -2.26 -31.85
CA LYS A 704 9.53 -2.04 -30.41
C LYS A 704 10.83 -1.32 -30.07
N PHE A 705 10.80 -0.58 -28.98
CA PHE A 705 11.98 -0.09 -28.27
C PHE A 705 12.08 -0.79 -26.92
N VAL A 706 13.26 -1.28 -26.59
CA VAL A 706 13.53 -1.96 -25.32
C VAL A 706 14.75 -1.36 -24.64
N ALA A 707 14.71 -1.25 -23.32
CA ALA A 707 15.85 -0.85 -22.50
C ALA A 707 15.70 -1.37 -21.07
N VAL A 708 16.82 -1.62 -20.40
CA VAL A 708 16.90 -1.78 -18.96
C VAL A 708 17.58 -0.54 -18.38
N VAL A 709 16.92 0.13 -17.48
CA VAL A 709 17.43 1.40 -16.94
C VAL A 709 17.56 1.37 -15.43
N GLY A 710 18.48 2.13 -14.90
CA GLY A 710 18.70 2.25 -13.47
C GLY A 710 19.96 3.04 -13.13
N MET A 711 20.21 3.15 -11.84
CA MET A 711 21.46 3.68 -11.31
C MET A 711 22.49 2.54 -11.32
N ASP A 712 23.71 2.83 -11.83
CA ASP A 712 24.76 1.80 -11.85
C ASP A 712 25.21 1.40 -10.45
N ASP A 713 25.44 0.11 -10.25
CA ASP A 713 25.85 -0.45 -8.94
C ASP A 713 27.22 0.12 -8.47
N GLU A 714 28.05 0.66 -9.36
CA GLU A 714 29.32 1.30 -8.97
C GLU A 714 29.10 2.52 -8.05
N VAL A 715 27.96 3.18 -8.19
CA VAL A 715 27.55 4.30 -7.33
C VAL A 715 27.45 3.88 -5.88
N ILE A 716 26.98 2.65 -5.62
CA ILE A 716 26.89 2.11 -4.25
C ILE A 716 28.26 2.05 -3.59
N ALA A 717 29.28 1.60 -4.34
CA ALA A 717 30.65 1.54 -3.84
C ALA A 717 31.19 2.93 -3.56
N GLN A 718 30.90 3.91 -4.45
CA GLN A 718 31.30 5.31 -4.27
C GLN A 718 30.60 5.95 -3.05
N MET A 719 29.29 5.74 -2.91
CA MET A 719 28.52 6.23 -1.77
C MET A 719 29.04 5.65 -0.45
N THR A 720 29.37 4.36 -0.44
CA THR A 720 29.94 3.68 0.72
C THR A 720 31.31 4.25 1.09
N ALA A 721 32.19 4.42 0.10
CA ALA A 721 33.50 4.99 0.30
C ALA A 721 33.43 6.44 0.83
N ASN A 722 32.45 7.21 0.37
CA ASN A 722 32.22 8.59 0.78
C ASN A 722 31.36 8.70 2.07
N LYS A 723 31.01 7.58 2.71
CA LYS A 723 30.20 7.51 3.94
C LYS A 723 28.87 8.27 3.82
N VAL A 724 28.22 8.17 2.68
CA VAL A 724 26.89 8.74 2.47
C VAL A 724 25.93 8.07 3.45
N LYS A 725 25.27 8.85 4.30
CA LYS A 725 24.48 8.32 5.41
C LYS A 725 23.19 7.64 4.94
N GLU A 726 22.64 8.02 3.81
CA GLU A 726 21.36 7.52 3.30
C GLU A 726 21.39 7.36 1.78
N PRO A 727 22.04 6.30 1.29
CA PRO A 727 22.17 6.07 -0.15
C PRO A 727 20.84 5.86 -0.87
N ASN A 728 19.79 5.45 -0.17
CA ASN A 728 18.45 5.23 -0.74
C ASN A 728 17.71 6.51 -1.14
N PHE A 729 18.22 7.69 -0.79
CA PHE A 729 17.64 8.97 -1.17
C PHE A 729 18.06 9.47 -2.56
N TYR A 730 19.04 8.82 -3.18
CA TYR A 730 19.49 9.17 -4.53
C TYR A 730 18.70 8.39 -5.56
N GLY A 731 18.29 9.04 -6.63
CA GLY A 731 17.54 8.37 -7.69
C GLY A 731 17.20 9.29 -8.85
N MET A 732 16.76 8.68 -9.93
CA MET A 732 16.41 9.34 -11.17
C MET A 732 15.19 8.70 -11.82
N ILE A 733 14.54 9.44 -12.70
CA ILE A 733 13.41 8.98 -13.50
C ILE A 733 13.84 8.94 -14.95
N PHE A 734 13.54 7.86 -15.61
CA PHE A 734 13.81 7.66 -17.03
C PHE A 734 12.51 7.81 -17.81
N HIS A 735 12.54 8.57 -18.89
CA HIS A 735 11.37 8.86 -19.72
C HIS A 735 11.63 8.51 -21.18
N VAL A 736 10.63 8.00 -21.84
CA VAL A 736 10.66 7.74 -23.27
C VAL A 736 9.55 8.52 -23.98
N TYR A 737 9.93 9.21 -25.06
CA TYR A 737 9.01 9.93 -25.92
C TYR A 737 9.14 9.43 -27.34
N ILE A 738 8.03 9.31 -28.06
CA ILE A 738 7.98 9.01 -29.49
C ILE A 738 7.30 10.18 -30.20
N ASP A 739 7.98 10.75 -31.21
CA ASP A 739 7.54 11.92 -31.97
C ASP A 739 7.07 13.10 -31.07
N GLY A 740 7.79 13.29 -29.95
CA GLY A 740 7.51 14.34 -28.98
C GLY A 740 6.39 14.03 -27.96
N LYS A 741 5.68 12.91 -28.10
CA LYS A 741 4.67 12.47 -27.16
C LYS A 741 5.33 11.58 -26.10
N HIS A 742 5.08 11.85 -24.83
CA HIS A 742 5.49 10.98 -23.72
C HIS A 742 4.75 9.64 -23.85
N VAL A 743 5.48 8.53 -23.76
CA VAL A 743 4.89 7.19 -23.93
C VAL A 743 5.09 6.28 -22.74
N ASP A 744 6.19 6.47 -21.99
CA ASP A 744 6.44 5.67 -20.78
C ASP A 744 7.52 6.33 -19.90
N GLN A 745 7.48 6.03 -18.59
CA GLN A 745 8.51 6.45 -17.64
C GLN A 745 8.69 5.43 -16.52
N SER A 746 9.89 5.39 -15.95
CA SER A 746 10.11 4.61 -14.73
C SER A 746 9.52 5.31 -13.51
N SER A 747 9.27 4.55 -12.44
CA SER A 747 9.24 5.14 -11.10
C SER A 747 10.61 5.75 -10.76
N LEU A 748 10.70 6.44 -9.62
CA LEU A 748 11.99 6.88 -9.11
C LEU A 748 12.89 5.67 -8.82
N LEU A 749 13.98 5.56 -9.58
CA LEU A 749 14.97 4.49 -9.42
C LEU A 749 16.16 4.97 -8.61
N GLY A 750 16.32 4.42 -7.41
CA GLY A 750 17.50 4.58 -6.58
C GLY A 750 18.48 3.42 -6.76
N ILE A 751 19.43 3.30 -5.82
CA ILE A 751 20.35 2.16 -5.76
C ILE A 751 19.58 0.83 -5.70
N THR A 752 20.11 -0.21 -6.36
CA THR A 752 19.52 -1.55 -6.41
C THR A 752 18.13 -1.65 -7.08
N LYS A 753 17.66 -0.59 -7.73
CA LYS A 753 16.42 -0.60 -8.49
C LYS A 753 16.70 -0.44 -9.98
N HIS A 754 15.90 -1.11 -10.79
CA HIS A 754 15.92 -0.96 -12.24
C HIS A 754 14.50 -0.97 -12.79
N TYR A 755 14.34 -0.53 -14.04
CA TYR A 755 13.08 -0.57 -14.78
C TYR A 755 13.34 -1.11 -16.19
N VAL A 756 12.34 -1.77 -16.78
CA VAL A 756 12.44 -2.32 -18.13
C VAL A 756 11.41 -1.63 -19.01
N PHE A 757 11.90 -0.93 -20.03
CA PHE A 757 11.07 -0.43 -21.10
C PHE A 757 10.84 -1.53 -22.15
N ASP A 758 9.58 -1.77 -22.51
CA ASP A 758 9.15 -2.63 -23.62
C ASP A 758 8.03 -1.92 -24.37
N ILE A 759 8.37 -0.99 -25.24
CA ILE A 759 7.48 0.00 -25.82
C ILE A 759 7.21 -0.35 -27.28
N ASP A 760 5.93 -0.46 -27.65
CA ASP A 760 5.53 -0.57 -29.04
C ASP A 760 5.76 0.75 -29.79
N ILE A 761 6.39 0.67 -30.95
CA ILE A 761 6.62 1.82 -31.82
C ILE A 761 5.45 1.94 -32.80
N PRO A 762 4.70 3.05 -32.77
CA PRO A 762 3.63 3.28 -33.73
C PRO A 762 4.12 3.26 -35.17
N GLU A 763 3.28 2.77 -36.08
CA GLU A 763 3.61 2.77 -37.50
C GLU A 763 3.83 4.19 -38.02
N GLY A 764 4.95 4.41 -38.70
CA GLY A 764 5.35 5.70 -39.23
C GLY A 764 6.01 6.65 -38.24
N ALA A 765 6.23 6.23 -36.98
CA ALA A 765 6.99 7.00 -36.00
C ALA A 765 8.43 7.25 -36.49
N LYS A 766 8.93 8.49 -36.23
CA LYS A 766 10.19 8.97 -36.80
C LYS A 766 11.29 9.14 -35.79
N GLN A 767 10.95 9.61 -34.61
CA GLN A 767 11.93 9.97 -33.58
C GLN A 767 11.59 9.39 -32.22
N ILE A 768 12.63 8.98 -31.50
CA ILE A 768 12.54 8.62 -30.09
C ILE A 768 13.45 9.57 -29.29
N ARG A 769 12.97 9.97 -28.12
CA ARG A 769 13.74 10.72 -27.14
C ARG A 769 13.86 9.91 -25.86
N LEU A 770 15.07 9.70 -25.40
CA LEU A 770 15.42 9.09 -24.13
C LEU A 770 15.87 10.25 -23.20
N TYR A 771 15.11 10.47 -22.16
CA TYR A 771 15.39 11.56 -21.22
C TYR A 771 15.53 10.98 -19.80
N THR A 772 16.56 11.39 -19.11
CA THR A 772 16.75 11.03 -17.70
C THR A 772 16.69 12.29 -16.88
N ASP A 773 15.73 12.36 -16.00
CA ASP A 773 15.57 13.44 -15.05
C ASP A 773 16.30 13.13 -13.74
N HIS A 774 16.84 14.14 -13.11
CA HIS A 774 17.40 14.01 -11.76
C HIS A 774 16.46 14.63 -10.74
N VAL A 775 16.42 14.05 -9.56
CA VAL A 775 15.69 14.64 -8.46
C VAL A 775 16.58 15.69 -7.79
N GLU A 776 16.22 16.97 -7.91
CA GLU A 776 17.04 18.15 -7.51
C GLU A 776 17.59 18.17 -6.06
N TYR A 777 17.22 17.18 -5.24
CA TYR A 777 17.46 17.22 -3.78
C TYR A 777 18.78 16.62 -3.34
N THR A 778 19.41 15.81 -4.19
CA THR A 778 20.58 15.03 -3.81
C THR A 778 21.89 15.63 -4.31
N GLY A 779 21.82 16.70 -5.09
CA GLY A 779 22.97 17.23 -5.81
C GLY A 779 23.42 16.25 -6.92
N LYS A 780 24.05 16.74 -7.95
CA LYS A 780 24.43 15.97 -9.16
C LYS A 780 25.56 14.95 -8.95
N ASN A 781 25.83 14.48 -7.74
CA ASN A 781 27.08 13.77 -7.47
C ASN A 781 27.01 12.24 -7.64
N TYR A 782 25.83 11.64 -7.82
CA TYR A 782 25.67 10.19 -7.87
C TYR A 782 24.64 9.74 -8.91
N ASP A 783 24.29 10.59 -9.86
CA ASP A 783 23.23 10.34 -10.84
C ASP A 783 23.72 9.62 -12.09
N HIS A 784 24.47 8.52 -11.91
CA HIS A 784 24.93 7.67 -13.00
C HIS A 784 23.76 6.87 -13.56
N ALA A 785 23.28 7.31 -14.72
CA ALA A 785 22.11 6.83 -15.39
C ALA A 785 22.46 5.88 -16.54
N ASP A 786 22.16 4.64 -16.37
CA ASP A 786 22.41 3.66 -17.42
C ASP A 786 21.14 3.31 -18.18
N TRP A 787 21.25 3.37 -19.49
CA TRP A 787 20.31 2.81 -20.46
C TRP A 787 20.91 1.52 -21.02
N ALA A 788 20.97 0.48 -20.20
CA ALA A 788 21.51 -0.80 -20.62
C ALA A 788 20.55 -1.42 -21.65
N VAL A 789 21.13 -2.09 -22.65
CA VAL A 789 20.43 -2.80 -23.71
C VAL A 789 19.53 -1.92 -24.58
N ALA A 790 19.56 -0.60 -24.44
CA ALA A 790 18.72 0.30 -25.22
C ALA A 790 18.81 -0.01 -26.72
N GLY A 791 17.69 -0.41 -27.34
CA GLY A 791 17.68 -0.81 -28.74
C GLY A 791 16.30 -1.08 -29.33
N PHE A 792 16.31 -1.39 -30.61
CA PHE A 792 15.10 -1.56 -31.42
C PHE A 792 14.92 -3.01 -31.85
N VAL A 793 13.68 -3.44 -31.90
CA VAL A 793 13.27 -4.78 -32.27
C VAL A 793 12.37 -4.70 -33.52
N ASN A 794 12.76 -5.39 -34.59
CA ASN A 794 12.02 -5.39 -35.84
C ASN A 794 10.97 -6.53 -35.92
N ASN A 795 11.27 -7.64 -35.29
CA ASN A 795 10.40 -8.83 -35.28
C ASN A 795 10.15 -9.26 -33.83
N PRO A 796 9.30 -8.56 -33.06
CA PRO A 796 9.01 -8.97 -31.71
C PRO A 796 8.38 -10.36 -31.70
N ILE A 797 8.84 -11.20 -30.79
CA ILE A 797 8.23 -12.50 -30.55
C ILE A 797 6.81 -12.22 -30.03
N LYS A 798 5.81 -12.74 -30.73
CA LYS A 798 4.43 -12.63 -30.27
C LYS A 798 4.26 -13.47 -29.00
N ASN A 799 3.81 -12.83 -27.92
CA ASN A 799 3.46 -13.52 -26.67
C ASN A 799 2.24 -14.43 -26.86
#